data_95a2bd96a5e28704366a3fe2065178a7
#
_entry.id   95a2bd96a5e28704366a3fe2065178a7
#
_cell.length_a   1.000
_cell.length_b   1.000
_cell.length_c   1.000
_cell.angle_alpha   90.00
_cell.angle_beta   90.00
_cell.angle_gamma   90.00
#
_symmetry.space_group_name_H-M   'P 1'
#
loop_
_entity.id
_entity.type
_entity.pdbx_description
1 polymer ?
#
loop_
_entity_poly.entity_id
_entity_poly.type
_entity_poly.pdbx_seq_one_letter_code
_entity_poly.pdbx_strand_id
1 'polypeptide(L)'
;MRHRPRRRLSRATVAFCTLLGLLAFAPASATALSGTEIGNRGATADAAGHAPAPSAVATDDVRIEVTTPGNLFDPGVRATFGVLSARDGTVPWSVRDYRGRTVRSGTAAIDPVTREGAVDAGELPLGYYALTIRGTAADGAPVTRTAGFAVQRPGPDPKRTTDSFFGINHHYRSAPGDAWDDSTGLAARAGAATLRVDSAYWGTVEHPKGEYQWPEASERVTADFAARGQDGLMLLGLGNSDYGNVPSTDEAYRAFGKYAGHVTEKAGGRIGALEVWNEYYGGFSSGVCSQSAKCYAKMLAAAYSGVKAADPEVTVVGASSFKVPLDWFEELFRLGGLKHMDAVSIHPYRAPGAPEGVALDIDGLKRLMRQYNHGRELPIWITEQGWTSAGRDGVGVSERTQAQSTARALLEARAAGVARYYWYDLVNDGNGPDNAEHNFGLLRSSGPEADGLNPKPAYLAYSTVARELTGARFTRRLRTGDDDLHAYAFRSAAASPGGGAVTTALWSGDRTGRPVRVRTGKPVTVVDMLGSERVLEPVDGWVYLTATGAPVYLRAAVDEVDESPLLSLSAPEEIAAGAGVPVTVTLDNRATDREDGAKARRRTAVFDIEGEKVTVSAAPGRRGRTVLKVPAGDTPGSRGLAAAVTLDGKRAGAVATGTEVTAEPVTVDVSPEMSVKGAARTDRLTVTVTNHSPDTPVGVTGIDWSFGDTSGTITGRDVADGGTVPPLASRTFRATVEGASAYAVEPVRVSAGLSDGRTVRDSDSFGFSPITRATPHLVDGRLTGLGNVPKVDLSEVGTYNGIEPSVVDGDLWATWDDKNLYVSAVVREEDHRTARKVAWLPAGDSIGIGVQPGKPGEGLGRWGADWYMLYAGDTLTQGPGVFVESLPKDYPVGPVPGADVRVARDEAAGTTTYLVAVPWKRIAPLSPANPSFSMTLTVNKNDGVQRDNYRSLGLDGWQTWGDGLNNWKLVRYQQVQLTR
;
A
#
# COMPACT_ATOMS: atom_id res chain seq x y z
N MET A 1 -57.92 -11.92 -22.18
CA MET A 1 -58.42 -11.93 -20.78
C MET A 1 -57.57 -12.88 -19.98
N ARG A 2 -56.68 -12.39 -19.20
CA ARG A 2 -56.24 -12.78 -17.84
C ARG A 2 -54.92 -12.02 -17.53
N HIS A 3 -55.09 -11.02 -16.70
CA HIS A 3 -53.99 -10.25 -16.12
C HIS A 3 -53.14 -11.13 -15.21
N ARG A 4 -51.79 -11.01 -15.34
CA ARG A 4 -50.85 -11.34 -14.27
C ARG A 4 -50.11 -10.06 -13.82
N PRO A 5 -49.88 -9.85 -12.53
CA PRO A 5 -49.31 -8.63 -12.02
C PRO A 5 -47.78 -8.64 -12.17
N ARG A 6 -47.26 -7.54 -12.68
CA ARG A 6 -45.82 -7.27 -12.70
C ARG A 6 -45.36 -6.99 -11.27
N ARG A 7 -44.48 -7.84 -10.75
CA ARG A 7 -43.70 -7.55 -9.55
C ARG A 7 -42.64 -6.48 -9.93
N ARG A 8 -42.71 -5.33 -9.28
CA ARG A 8 -41.64 -4.34 -9.29
C ARG A 8 -40.50 -4.90 -8.43
N LEU A 9 -39.36 -5.24 -9.02
CA LEU A 9 -38.10 -5.41 -8.31
C LEU A 9 -37.53 -4.01 -8.07
N SER A 10 -37.29 -3.71 -6.81
CA SER A 10 -36.57 -2.52 -6.37
C SER A 10 -35.10 -2.61 -6.83
N ARG A 11 -34.66 -1.62 -7.57
CA ARG A 11 -33.27 -1.45 -7.96
C ARG A 11 -32.46 -1.09 -6.70
N ALA A 12 -31.65 -2.01 -6.23
CA ALA A 12 -30.53 -1.71 -5.37
C ALA A 12 -29.33 -1.40 -6.28
N THR A 13 -29.03 -0.12 -6.45
CA THR A 13 -27.84 0.32 -7.19
C THR A 13 -26.64 0.15 -6.27
N VAL A 14 -25.82 -0.85 -6.51
CA VAL A 14 -24.53 -0.99 -5.87
C VAL A 14 -23.49 -0.58 -6.92
N ALA A 15 -22.95 0.61 -6.78
CA ALA A 15 -21.82 1.07 -7.57
C ALA A 15 -20.53 0.56 -6.94
N PHE A 16 -19.83 -0.35 -7.61
CA PHE A 16 -18.49 -0.77 -7.27
C PHE A 16 -17.55 -0.30 -8.38
N CYS A 17 -16.76 0.69 -8.12
CA CYS A 17 -15.73 1.14 -9.05
C CYS A 17 -14.44 1.44 -8.28
N THR A 18 -13.36 0.88 -8.75
CA THR A 18 -11.96 1.14 -8.37
C THR A 18 -11.67 1.32 -6.88
N LEU A 19 -11.04 0.33 -6.32
CA LEU A 19 -10.82 0.05 -4.90
C LEU A 19 -9.87 1.02 -4.15
N LEU A 20 -9.62 2.18 -4.67
CA LEU A 20 -8.97 3.30 -3.95
C LEU A 20 -9.74 4.61 -4.11
N GLY A 21 -10.99 4.54 -4.54
CA GLY A 21 -11.81 5.72 -4.71
C GLY A 21 -13.30 5.45 -4.79
N LEU A 22 -13.77 4.26 -4.43
CA LEU A 22 -15.17 3.88 -4.57
C LEU A 22 -15.64 2.92 -3.49
N LEU A 23 -15.42 3.28 -2.23
CA LEU A 23 -16.36 2.90 -1.20
C LEU A 23 -17.33 4.07 -1.05
N ALA A 24 -18.37 4.05 -1.89
CA ALA A 24 -19.51 4.89 -1.68
C ALA A 24 -20.14 4.48 -0.34
N PHE A 25 -20.04 5.38 0.64
CA PHE A 25 -20.85 5.26 1.84
C PHE A 25 -22.32 5.25 1.46
N ALA A 26 -22.98 4.13 1.63
CA ALA A 26 -24.43 4.14 1.75
C ALA A 26 -24.77 4.90 3.03
N PRO A 27 -25.68 5.89 3.00
CA PRO A 27 -26.16 6.49 4.24
C PRO A 27 -26.85 5.40 5.04
N ALA A 28 -26.39 5.17 6.27
CA ALA A 28 -27.12 4.37 7.22
C ALA A 28 -28.50 5.01 7.38
N SER A 29 -29.54 4.30 6.95
CA SER A 29 -30.93 4.68 7.20
C SER A 29 -31.11 4.69 8.70
N ALA A 30 -31.27 5.88 9.27
CA ALA A 30 -31.74 6.05 10.62
C ALA A 30 -33.18 5.50 10.70
N THR A 31 -33.33 4.31 11.25
CA THR A 31 -34.62 3.78 11.65
C THR A 31 -35.04 4.56 12.87
N ALA A 32 -36.01 5.44 12.68
CA ALA A 32 -36.73 6.11 13.77
C ALA A 32 -37.44 5.05 14.62
N LEU A 33 -36.95 4.83 15.83
CA LEU A 33 -37.71 4.13 16.86
C LEU A 33 -38.67 5.13 17.49
N SER A 34 -39.95 4.91 17.27
CA SER A 34 -41.07 5.62 17.87
C SER A 34 -40.99 5.53 19.39
N GLY A 35 -41.17 6.69 20.02
CA GLY A 35 -41.16 6.85 21.45
C GLY A 35 -42.33 6.10 22.16
N THR A 36 -41.96 5.58 23.31
CA THR A 36 -42.96 5.25 24.36
C THR A 36 -42.61 6.09 25.58
N GLU A 37 -43.59 6.90 25.97
CA GLU A 37 -43.57 7.71 27.20
C GLU A 37 -43.35 6.83 28.44
N ILE A 38 -42.43 7.20 29.28
CA ILE A 38 -42.38 6.76 30.68
C ILE A 38 -42.26 7.97 31.57
N GLY A 39 -43.27 8.06 32.42
CA GLY A 39 -43.53 9.17 33.28
C GLY A 39 -42.51 9.45 34.36
N ASN A 40 -42.45 10.71 34.65
CA ASN A 40 -41.69 11.37 35.69
C ASN A 40 -42.18 10.92 37.08
N ARG A 41 -41.31 10.36 37.90
CA ARG A 41 -41.43 10.34 39.36
C ARG A 41 -40.11 10.70 39.99
N GLY A 42 -40.09 11.84 40.65
CA GLY A 42 -38.98 12.31 41.44
C GLY A 42 -38.68 11.40 42.61
N ALA A 43 -37.42 11.28 42.93
CA ALA A 43 -36.91 10.85 44.22
C ALA A 43 -35.69 11.66 44.58
N THR A 44 -35.70 12.14 45.79
CA THR A 44 -34.78 12.97 46.57
C THR A 44 -33.41 12.35 46.72
N ALA A 45 -32.39 13.21 46.74
CA ALA A 45 -31.00 12.88 47.04
C ALA A 45 -30.80 12.26 48.43
N ASP A 46 -29.96 11.23 48.50
CA ASP A 46 -29.14 10.94 49.68
C ASP A 46 -27.74 10.56 49.23
N ALA A 47 -26.79 11.31 49.78
CA ALA A 47 -25.37 11.15 49.54
C ALA A 47 -24.78 10.11 50.47
N ALA A 48 -24.28 8.98 49.95
CA ALA A 48 -23.26 8.18 50.65
C ALA A 48 -22.44 7.44 49.58
N GLY A 49 -21.16 7.77 49.53
CA GLY A 49 -20.21 7.19 48.59
C GLY A 49 -20.06 5.67 48.76
N HIS A 50 -20.30 4.98 47.69
CA HIS A 50 -19.73 3.66 47.47
C HIS A 50 -19.16 3.72 46.04
N ALA A 51 -17.85 3.56 45.93
CA ALA A 51 -17.22 3.22 44.66
C ALA A 51 -17.90 1.93 44.11
N PRO A 52 -18.33 1.91 42.86
CA PRO A 52 -18.83 0.67 42.29
C PRO A 52 -17.69 -0.34 42.25
N ALA A 53 -17.91 -1.50 42.85
CA ALA A 53 -17.04 -2.66 42.65
C ALA A 53 -16.99 -2.95 41.16
N PRO A 54 -15.82 -3.26 40.58
CA PRO A 54 -15.74 -3.60 39.15
C PRO A 54 -16.61 -4.82 38.90
N SER A 55 -17.59 -4.67 38.02
CA SER A 55 -18.35 -5.79 37.47
C SER A 55 -17.36 -6.71 36.79
N ALA A 56 -17.14 -7.91 37.34
CA ALA A 56 -16.43 -8.97 36.66
C ALA A 56 -17.19 -9.32 35.38
N VAL A 57 -16.77 -8.76 34.25
CA VAL A 57 -17.27 -9.16 32.94
C VAL A 57 -16.70 -10.54 32.69
N ALA A 58 -17.54 -11.57 32.66
CA ALA A 58 -17.17 -12.90 32.25
C ALA A 58 -16.67 -12.81 30.80
N THR A 59 -15.37 -12.88 30.63
CA THR A 59 -14.78 -12.94 29.28
C THR A 59 -14.77 -14.38 28.84
N ASP A 60 -15.46 -14.67 27.73
CA ASP A 60 -15.46 -16.01 27.12
C ASP A 60 -14.09 -16.37 26.47
N ASP A 61 -13.08 -15.50 26.56
CA ASP A 61 -11.83 -15.56 25.85
C ASP A 61 -10.63 -15.05 26.68
N VAL A 62 -9.46 -14.97 26.05
CA VAL A 62 -8.24 -14.33 26.58
C VAL A 62 -8.07 -12.95 25.94
N ARG A 63 -7.82 -11.92 26.73
CA ARG A 63 -7.60 -10.54 26.26
C ARG A 63 -6.34 -9.94 26.84
N ILE A 64 -5.70 -9.08 26.06
CA ILE A 64 -4.60 -8.20 26.50
C ILE A 64 -5.20 -6.83 26.75
N GLU A 65 -5.07 -6.33 27.97
CA GLU A 65 -5.57 -5.02 28.31
C GLU A 65 -4.50 -3.95 28.14
N VAL A 66 -4.93 -2.83 27.58
CA VAL A 66 -4.09 -1.64 27.39
C VAL A 66 -3.97 -0.91 28.73
N THR A 67 -2.75 -0.82 29.26
CA THR A 67 -2.46 -0.09 30.51
C THR A 67 -2.00 1.34 30.27
N THR A 68 -1.58 1.65 29.06
CA THR A 68 -1.11 2.96 28.62
C THR A 68 -1.72 3.27 27.26
N PRO A 69 -2.28 4.46 26.99
CA PRO A 69 -2.88 4.78 25.70
C PRO A 69 -1.97 4.38 24.53
N GLY A 70 -2.53 3.57 23.60
CA GLY A 70 -1.80 3.07 22.45
C GLY A 70 -0.62 2.15 22.77
N ASN A 71 -0.48 1.61 24.00
CA ASN A 71 0.67 0.79 24.40
C ASN A 71 2.03 1.40 24.02
N LEU A 72 2.17 2.72 24.22
CA LEU A 72 3.39 3.48 23.95
C LEU A 72 4.12 3.84 25.23
N PHE A 73 5.30 3.27 25.39
CA PHE A 73 6.15 3.46 26.56
C PHE A 73 7.30 4.43 26.28
N ASP A 74 7.69 5.22 27.27
CA ASP A 74 8.89 6.05 27.18
C ASP A 74 10.16 5.21 27.44
N PRO A 75 11.33 5.64 26.96
CA PRO A 75 12.59 4.96 27.25
C PRO A 75 12.85 4.86 28.77
N GLY A 76 13.22 3.67 29.22
CA GLY A 76 13.45 3.40 30.65
C GLY A 76 12.19 3.08 31.48
N VAL A 77 11.01 3.12 30.83
CA VAL A 77 9.75 2.68 31.43
C VAL A 77 9.55 1.19 31.20
N ARG A 78 9.09 0.46 32.20
CA ARG A 78 8.75 -0.96 32.08
C ARG A 78 7.47 -1.12 31.28
N ALA A 79 7.50 -2.01 30.30
CA ALA A 79 6.31 -2.37 29.49
C ALA A 79 5.49 -3.43 30.25
N THR A 80 4.32 -3.02 30.73
CA THR A 80 3.40 -3.87 31.52
C THR A 80 2.04 -3.91 30.86
N PHE A 81 1.36 -5.07 30.96
CA PHE A 81 0.06 -5.30 30.32
C PHE A 81 -0.85 -6.07 31.26
N GLY A 82 -2.13 -5.73 31.28
CA GLY A 82 -3.16 -6.55 31.90
C GLY A 82 -3.49 -7.78 31.03
N VAL A 83 -3.92 -8.85 31.66
CA VAL A 83 -4.42 -10.03 30.98
C VAL A 83 -5.71 -10.46 31.64
N LEU A 84 -6.78 -10.56 30.87
CA LEU A 84 -8.02 -11.20 31.27
C LEU A 84 -8.08 -12.59 30.64
N SER A 85 -8.51 -13.60 31.40
CA SER A 85 -8.60 -14.97 30.92
C SER A 85 -9.87 -15.65 31.40
N ALA A 86 -10.55 -16.37 30.52
CA ALA A 86 -11.69 -17.19 30.85
C ALA A 86 -11.37 -18.29 31.87
N ARG A 87 -10.10 -18.67 31.96
CA ARG A 87 -9.62 -19.74 32.86
C ARG A 87 -8.51 -19.24 33.78
N ASP A 88 -8.47 -19.79 34.99
CA ASP A 88 -7.36 -19.62 35.91
C ASP A 88 -6.14 -20.45 35.51
N GLY A 89 -5.06 -20.30 36.25
CA GLY A 89 -3.80 -21.00 36.04
C GLY A 89 -2.71 -20.09 35.49
N THR A 90 -1.96 -20.56 34.51
CA THR A 90 -0.87 -19.77 33.92
C THR A 90 -1.02 -19.65 32.43
N VAL A 91 -0.72 -18.48 31.89
CA VAL A 91 -0.79 -18.16 30.48
C VAL A 91 0.63 -17.84 29.95
N PRO A 92 1.20 -18.63 29.04
CA PRO A 92 2.49 -18.35 28.45
C PRO A 92 2.43 -17.14 27.53
N TRP A 93 3.48 -16.32 27.58
CA TRP A 93 3.60 -15.14 26.75
C TRP A 93 5.01 -15.00 26.16
N SER A 94 5.11 -14.30 25.05
CA SER A 94 6.37 -13.92 24.42
C SER A 94 6.31 -12.53 23.81
N VAL A 95 7.42 -11.82 23.83
CA VAL A 95 7.61 -10.51 23.15
C VAL A 95 8.61 -10.68 22.04
N ARG A 96 8.23 -10.28 20.83
CA ARG A 96 9.10 -10.25 19.66
C ARG A 96 9.37 -8.80 19.24
N ASP A 97 10.60 -8.53 18.80
CA ASP A 97 10.95 -7.25 18.20
C ASP A 97 10.52 -7.19 16.72
N TYR A 98 10.65 -6.00 16.10
CA TYR A 98 10.31 -5.77 14.69
C TYR A 98 11.05 -6.69 13.71
N ARG A 99 12.19 -7.27 14.11
CA ARG A 99 12.95 -8.22 13.31
C ARG A 99 12.48 -9.66 13.46
N GLY A 100 11.43 -9.89 14.23
CA GLY A 100 10.87 -11.22 14.50
C GLY A 100 11.62 -12.02 15.55
N ARG A 101 12.60 -11.42 16.25
CA ARG A 101 13.36 -12.08 17.33
C ARG A 101 12.57 -12.04 18.64
N THR A 102 12.43 -13.18 19.32
CA THR A 102 11.91 -13.23 20.68
C THR A 102 12.92 -12.62 21.64
N VAL A 103 12.54 -11.50 22.26
CA VAL A 103 13.40 -10.72 23.18
C VAL A 103 13.06 -10.98 24.66
N ARG A 104 11.83 -11.42 24.95
CA ARG A 104 11.35 -11.80 26.29
C ARG A 104 10.31 -12.90 26.15
N SER A 105 10.21 -13.72 27.19
CA SER A 105 9.13 -14.71 27.33
C SER A 105 8.95 -15.07 28.80
N GLY A 106 7.78 -15.56 29.13
CA GLY A 106 7.44 -15.96 30.51
C GLY A 106 6.04 -16.55 30.59
N THR A 107 5.52 -16.61 31.79
CA THR A 107 4.15 -17.01 32.10
C THR A 107 3.50 -15.97 32.99
N ALA A 108 2.23 -15.66 32.77
CA ALA A 108 1.41 -14.83 33.63
C ALA A 108 0.50 -15.72 34.48
N ALA A 109 0.48 -15.52 35.81
CA ALA A 109 -0.47 -16.19 36.68
C ALA A 109 -1.81 -15.45 36.59
N ILE A 110 -2.90 -16.20 36.47
CA ILE A 110 -4.28 -15.69 36.43
C ILE A 110 -4.95 -15.98 37.75
N ASP A 111 -5.43 -14.92 38.39
CA ASP A 111 -6.19 -15.05 39.65
C ASP A 111 -7.47 -15.86 39.42
N PRO A 112 -7.75 -16.84 40.29
CA PRO A 112 -8.90 -17.72 40.13
C PRO A 112 -10.25 -17.03 40.34
N VAL A 113 -10.28 -15.88 41.00
CA VAL A 113 -11.51 -15.15 41.34
C VAL A 113 -11.75 -14.00 40.36
N THR A 114 -10.75 -13.12 40.17
CA THR A 114 -10.90 -11.94 39.32
C THR A 114 -10.69 -12.27 37.83
N ARG A 115 -10.05 -13.41 37.52
CA ARG A 115 -9.66 -13.79 36.16
C ARG A 115 -8.63 -12.87 35.51
N GLU A 116 -7.96 -12.09 36.34
CA GLU A 116 -6.95 -11.12 35.92
C GLU A 116 -5.53 -11.65 36.14
N GLY A 117 -4.63 -11.23 35.31
CA GLY A 117 -3.19 -11.45 35.42
C GLY A 117 -2.40 -10.26 34.89
N ALA A 118 -1.08 -10.33 34.97
CA ALA A 118 -0.23 -9.28 34.44
C ALA A 118 0.98 -9.89 33.71
N VAL A 119 1.38 -9.23 32.63
CA VAL A 119 2.64 -9.45 31.95
C VAL A 119 3.55 -8.26 32.21
N ASP A 120 4.75 -8.54 32.71
CA ASP A 120 5.81 -7.55 32.83
C ASP A 120 6.96 -7.91 31.88
N ALA A 121 7.00 -7.24 30.73
CA ALA A 121 8.06 -7.42 29.75
C ALA A 121 9.37 -6.69 30.14
N GLY A 122 9.35 -5.89 31.20
CA GLY A 122 10.50 -5.15 31.68
C GLY A 122 10.84 -3.94 30.82
N GLU A 123 12.01 -3.38 31.06
CA GLU A 123 12.57 -2.32 30.23
C GLU A 123 13.06 -2.91 28.90
N LEU A 124 12.70 -2.26 27.82
CA LEU A 124 13.09 -2.64 26.46
C LEU A 124 13.75 -1.47 25.73
N PRO A 125 14.68 -1.72 24.78
CA PRO A 125 15.23 -0.69 23.93
C PRO A 125 14.18 0.04 23.08
N LEU A 126 14.55 1.18 22.49
CA LEU A 126 13.72 1.86 21.49
C LEU A 126 13.37 0.90 20.33
N GLY A 127 12.11 0.84 19.95
CA GLY A 127 11.65 0.00 18.84
C GLY A 127 10.19 -0.41 18.95
N TYR A 128 9.76 -1.16 17.97
CA TYR A 128 8.44 -1.80 17.90
C TYR A 128 8.51 -3.25 18.36
N TYR A 129 7.48 -3.68 19.06
CA TYR A 129 7.35 -5.01 19.64
C TYR A 129 5.94 -5.56 19.48
N ALA A 130 5.82 -6.88 19.52
CA ALA A 130 4.56 -7.62 19.57
C ALA A 130 4.56 -8.55 20.79
N LEU A 131 3.62 -8.33 21.70
CA LEU A 131 3.31 -9.23 22.81
C LEU A 131 2.32 -10.29 22.29
N THR A 132 2.68 -11.56 22.42
CA THR A 132 1.79 -12.69 22.10
C THR A 132 1.51 -13.49 23.36
N ILE A 133 0.23 -13.77 23.62
CA ILE A 133 -0.25 -14.60 24.70
C ILE A 133 -0.93 -15.83 24.09
N ARG A 134 -0.67 -17.00 24.68
CA ARG A 134 -1.33 -18.25 24.31
C ARG A 134 -2.14 -18.74 25.50
N GLY A 135 -3.45 -18.80 25.34
CA GLY A 135 -4.38 -19.22 26.38
C GLY A 135 -5.40 -20.23 25.90
N THR A 136 -6.46 -20.39 26.68
CA THR A 136 -7.56 -21.30 26.35
C THR A 136 -8.88 -20.57 26.58
N ALA A 137 -9.76 -20.58 25.61
CA ALA A 137 -11.11 -20.01 25.70
C ALA A 137 -11.99 -20.78 26.69
N ALA A 138 -13.15 -20.25 27.02
CA ALA A 138 -14.11 -20.88 27.91
C ALA A 138 -14.54 -22.28 27.45
N ASP A 139 -14.69 -22.49 26.16
CA ASP A 139 -15.04 -23.77 25.53
C ASP A 139 -13.88 -24.80 25.48
N GLY A 140 -12.66 -24.39 25.87
CA GLY A 140 -11.47 -25.23 25.84
C GLY A 140 -10.62 -25.12 24.58
N ALA A 141 -11.00 -24.33 23.61
CA ALA A 141 -10.22 -24.11 22.40
C ALA A 141 -8.93 -23.32 22.69
N PRO A 142 -7.79 -23.65 22.05
CA PRO A 142 -6.58 -22.87 22.16
C PRO A 142 -6.76 -21.50 21.50
N VAL A 143 -6.34 -20.44 22.17
CA VAL A 143 -6.44 -19.05 21.72
C VAL A 143 -5.09 -18.38 21.74
N THR A 144 -4.79 -17.63 20.67
CA THR A 144 -3.61 -16.77 20.60
C THR A 144 -4.05 -15.33 20.40
N ARG A 145 -3.55 -14.42 21.24
CA ARG A 145 -3.75 -12.98 21.13
C ARG A 145 -2.41 -12.28 20.96
N THR A 146 -2.38 -11.26 20.11
CA THR A 146 -1.17 -10.47 19.89
C THR A 146 -1.51 -9.00 19.96
N ALA A 147 -0.76 -8.24 20.75
CA ALA A 147 -0.86 -6.79 20.82
C ALA A 147 0.46 -6.14 20.38
N GLY A 148 0.36 -5.18 19.45
CA GLY A 148 1.48 -4.32 19.11
C GLY A 148 1.75 -3.30 20.19
N PHE A 149 3.02 -2.99 20.44
CA PHE A 149 3.42 -1.92 21.35
C PHE A 149 4.78 -1.34 20.97
N ALA A 150 5.13 -0.20 21.55
CA ALA A 150 6.41 0.42 21.24
C ALA A 150 7.06 1.08 22.45
N VAL A 151 8.38 1.11 22.42
CA VAL A 151 9.20 2.00 23.26
C VAL A 151 9.76 3.08 22.36
N GLN A 152 9.34 4.33 22.55
CA GLN A 152 9.74 5.42 21.67
C GLN A 152 9.97 6.75 22.42
N ARG A 153 10.79 7.60 21.83
CA ARG A 153 10.82 9.02 22.17
C ARG A 153 9.67 9.72 21.45
N PRO A 154 8.92 10.60 22.11
CA PRO A 154 7.89 11.39 21.45
C PRO A 154 8.44 12.17 20.26
N GLY A 155 7.59 12.42 19.28
CA GLY A 155 7.83 13.36 18.20
C GLY A 155 7.93 14.81 18.70
N PRO A 156 8.16 15.77 17.79
CA PRO A 156 8.13 17.18 18.11
C PRO A 156 6.78 17.60 18.72
N ASP A 157 6.81 18.40 19.78
CA ASP A 157 5.61 18.96 20.39
C ASP A 157 4.94 19.96 19.40
N PRO A 158 3.68 19.73 19.00
CA PRO A 158 2.96 20.63 18.10
C PRO A 158 2.94 22.08 18.58
N LYS A 159 2.86 22.31 19.88
CA LYS A 159 2.88 23.66 20.49
C LYS A 159 4.20 24.40 20.30
N ARG A 160 5.26 23.73 19.93
CA ARG A 160 6.62 24.28 19.82
C ARG A 160 7.17 24.31 18.40
N THR A 161 6.41 23.83 17.42
CA THR A 161 6.83 23.84 16.02
C THR A 161 5.99 24.80 15.21
N THR A 162 6.63 25.48 14.25
CA THR A 162 5.99 26.25 13.19
C THR A 162 5.99 25.48 11.86
N ASP A 163 6.57 24.28 11.83
CA ASP A 163 6.59 23.43 10.66
C ASP A 163 5.31 22.56 10.63
N SER A 164 4.38 22.91 9.79
CA SER A 164 3.11 22.23 9.61
C SER A 164 3.13 21.17 8.51
N PHE A 165 4.31 20.69 8.10
CA PHE A 165 4.41 19.67 7.06
C PHE A 165 3.77 18.35 7.48
N PHE A 166 3.98 17.92 8.73
CA PHE A 166 3.55 16.62 9.22
C PHE A 166 2.09 16.68 9.68
N GLY A 167 1.20 16.11 8.87
CA GLY A 167 -0.23 15.99 9.14
C GLY A 167 -0.70 14.53 9.10
N ILE A 168 -1.88 14.29 9.66
CA ILE A 168 -2.55 12.98 9.64
C ILE A 168 -4.05 13.20 9.40
N ASN A 169 -4.68 12.35 8.60
CA ASN A 169 -6.15 12.25 8.52
C ASN A 169 -6.69 11.57 9.76
N HIS A 170 -7.77 12.09 10.31
CA HIS A 170 -8.43 11.47 11.45
C HIS A 170 -9.95 11.65 11.37
N HIS A 171 -10.66 10.55 11.34
CA HIS A 171 -12.11 10.53 11.31
C HIS A 171 -12.67 10.42 12.72
N TYR A 172 -13.53 11.38 13.12
CA TYR A 172 -14.18 11.33 14.43
C TYR A 172 -14.96 10.03 14.65
N ARG A 173 -15.57 9.49 13.59
CA ARG A 173 -16.33 8.23 13.63
C ARG A 173 -15.51 7.00 13.99
N SER A 174 -14.22 6.99 13.69
CA SER A 174 -13.33 5.84 13.91
C SER A 174 -12.83 5.74 15.36
N ALA A 175 -12.89 6.86 16.09
CA ALA A 175 -12.54 6.95 17.50
C ALA A 175 -13.43 7.97 18.20
N PRO A 176 -14.74 7.73 18.39
CA PRO A 176 -15.65 8.69 19.00
C PRO A 176 -15.51 8.76 20.54
N GLY A 177 -15.95 9.86 21.11
CA GLY A 177 -15.96 10.02 22.57
C GLY A 177 -14.56 10.13 23.15
N ASP A 178 -14.27 9.40 24.23
CA ASP A 178 -12.96 9.43 24.93
C ASP A 178 -11.83 8.88 24.06
N ALA A 179 -12.14 7.95 23.14
CA ALA A 179 -11.16 7.44 22.18
C ALA A 179 -10.64 8.53 21.22
N TRP A 180 -11.42 9.61 21.01
CA TRP A 180 -10.95 10.78 20.27
C TRP A 180 -9.80 11.48 21.01
N ASP A 181 -9.96 11.72 22.29
CA ASP A 181 -8.94 12.43 23.10
C ASP A 181 -7.65 11.61 23.19
N ASP A 182 -7.77 10.27 23.34
CA ASP A 182 -6.63 9.37 23.34
C ASP A 182 -5.92 9.36 21.98
N SER A 183 -6.67 9.20 20.88
CA SER A 183 -6.09 9.11 19.54
C SER A 183 -5.44 10.42 19.08
N THR A 184 -6.05 11.58 19.35
CA THR A 184 -5.44 12.88 19.05
C THR A 184 -4.22 13.15 19.93
N GLY A 185 -4.22 12.66 21.18
CA GLY A 185 -3.03 12.63 22.04
C GLY A 185 -1.90 11.82 21.43
N LEU A 186 -2.22 10.65 20.86
CA LEU A 186 -1.26 9.80 20.15
C LEU A 186 -0.77 10.45 18.85
N ALA A 187 -1.63 11.14 18.10
CA ALA A 187 -1.21 11.92 16.93
C ALA A 187 -0.21 13.03 17.31
N ALA A 188 -0.50 13.78 18.36
CA ALA A 188 0.42 14.81 18.88
C ALA A 188 1.75 14.18 19.33
N ARG A 189 1.70 13.03 20.04
CA ARG A 189 2.89 12.27 20.45
C ARG A 189 3.71 11.75 19.26
N ALA A 190 3.06 11.43 18.12
CA ALA A 190 3.75 11.10 16.89
C ALA A 190 4.45 12.30 16.23
N GLY A 191 4.12 13.52 16.63
CA GLY A 191 4.64 14.76 16.07
C GLY A 191 3.80 15.33 14.92
N ALA A 192 2.52 14.96 14.83
CA ALA A 192 1.59 15.55 13.89
C ALA A 192 1.26 16.99 14.30
N ALA A 193 1.71 17.95 13.51
CA ALA A 193 1.46 19.38 13.76
C ALA A 193 0.05 19.79 13.33
N THR A 194 -0.59 19.02 12.46
CA THR A 194 -1.91 19.31 11.88
C THR A 194 -2.71 18.03 11.67
N LEU A 195 -4.04 18.12 11.82
CA LEU A 195 -4.96 17.03 11.52
C LEU A 195 -5.96 17.45 10.44
N ARG A 196 -6.29 16.54 9.52
CA ARG A 196 -7.37 16.69 8.56
C ARG A 196 -8.60 15.92 9.06
N VAL A 197 -9.74 16.60 9.14
CA VAL A 197 -10.96 16.07 9.75
C VAL A 197 -12.19 16.36 8.93
N ASP A 198 -13.22 15.53 9.12
CA ASP A 198 -14.46 15.52 8.36
C ASP A 198 -15.72 15.65 9.25
N SER A 199 -15.72 16.54 10.22
CA SER A 199 -16.79 16.65 11.23
C SER A 199 -17.91 17.65 10.90
N ALA A 200 -17.77 18.52 9.90
CA ALA A 200 -18.71 19.58 9.57
C ALA A 200 -19.35 19.42 8.19
N TYR A 201 -19.97 18.27 7.91
CA TYR A 201 -20.61 18.00 6.62
C TYR A 201 -21.73 18.98 6.30
N TRP A 202 -21.87 19.39 5.03
CA TRP A 202 -22.86 20.39 4.61
C TRP A 202 -24.29 20.03 5.01
N GLY A 203 -24.73 18.80 4.72
CA GLY A 203 -26.08 18.35 5.09
C GLY A 203 -26.29 18.18 6.59
N THR A 204 -25.23 18.15 7.41
CA THR A 204 -25.33 18.13 8.87
C THR A 204 -25.35 19.54 9.46
N VAL A 205 -24.60 20.47 8.86
CA VAL A 205 -24.52 21.87 9.31
C VAL A 205 -25.72 22.68 8.85
N GLU A 206 -26.24 22.44 7.64
CA GLU A 206 -27.39 23.13 7.07
C GLU A 206 -28.51 22.14 6.73
N HIS A 207 -29.53 22.08 7.58
CA HIS A 207 -30.75 21.28 7.34
C HIS A 207 -31.85 21.69 8.32
N PRO A 208 -33.06 22.08 7.79
CA PRO A 208 -33.40 22.32 6.39
C PRO A 208 -32.75 23.57 5.78
N LYS A 209 -32.98 23.85 4.48
CA LYS A 209 -32.42 24.99 3.76
C LYS A 209 -32.42 26.29 4.55
N GLY A 210 -31.20 26.86 4.73
CA GLY A 210 -31.01 28.14 5.39
C GLY A 210 -31.03 28.09 6.92
N GLU A 211 -31.26 26.91 7.53
CA GLU A 211 -31.17 26.72 8.97
C GLU A 211 -29.84 26.04 9.31
N TYR A 212 -29.02 26.72 10.12
CA TYR A 212 -27.66 26.30 10.43
C TYR A 212 -27.55 25.83 11.88
N GLN A 213 -26.81 24.73 12.08
CA GLN A 213 -26.41 24.21 13.37
C GLN A 213 -24.91 23.89 13.38
N TRP A 214 -24.34 23.89 14.60
CA TRP A 214 -22.97 23.47 14.77
C TRP A 214 -22.94 22.07 15.43
N PRO A 215 -22.46 21.02 14.73
CA PRO A 215 -22.43 19.68 15.27
C PRO A 215 -21.56 19.57 16.53
N GLU A 216 -21.98 18.78 17.51
CA GLU A 216 -21.21 18.53 18.74
C GLU A 216 -19.83 17.94 18.43
N ALA A 217 -19.75 17.03 17.45
CA ALA A 217 -18.48 16.48 16.96
C ALA A 217 -17.53 17.58 16.46
N SER A 218 -18.06 18.58 15.74
CA SER A 218 -17.26 19.71 15.24
C SER A 218 -16.77 20.61 16.38
N GLU A 219 -17.60 20.84 17.41
CA GLU A 219 -17.18 21.60 18.59
C GLU A 219 -16.08 20.87 19.37
N ARG A 220 -16.25 19.56 19.62
CA ARG A 220 -15.24 18.76 20.32
C ARG A 220 -13.91 18.74 19.57
N VAL A 221 -13.95 18.49 18.25
CA VAL A 221 -12.75 18.44 17.38
C VAL A 221 -12.01 19.77 17.41
N THR A 222 -12.72 20.89 17.24
CA THR A 222 -12.08 22.21 17.17
C THR A 222 -11.56 22.66 18.54
N ALA A 223 -12.23 22.30 19.64
CA ALA A 223 -11.78 22.58 21.01
C ALA A 223 -10.49 21.78 21.33
N ASP A 224 -10.39 20.53 20.88
CA ASP A 224 -9.22 19.69 21.11
C ASP A 224 -7.98 20.23 20.38
N PHE A 225 -8.13 20.69 19.12
CA PHE A 225 -7.03 21.31 18.39
C PHE A 225 -6.44 22.51 19.13
N ALA A 226 -7.30 23.40 19.62
CA ALA A 226 -6.88 24.55 20.41
C ALA A 226 -6.15 24.11 21.70
N ALA A 227 -6.66 23.09 22.40
CA ALA A 227 -6.06 22.58 23.63
C ALA A 227 -4.68 21.96 23.38
N ARG A 228 -4.47 21.27 22.27
CA ARG A 228 -3.20 20.59 21.95
C ARG A 228 -2.21 21.44 21.16
N GLY A 229 -2.63 22.61 20.64
CA GLY A 229 -1.81 23.45 19.78
C GLY A 229 -1.56 22.84 18.42
N GLN A 230 -2.46 21.96 17.96
CA GLN A 230 -2.48 21.42 16.60
C GLN A 230 -3.29 22.34 15.70
N ASP A 231 -2.87 22.50 14.45
CA ASP A 231 -3.66 23.16 13.42
C ASP A 231 -4.65 22.18 12.81
N GLY A 232 -5.81 22.67 12.35
CA GLY A 232 -6.85 21.86 11.73
C GLY A 232 -7.03 22.19 10.25
N LEU A 233 -7.14 21.16 9.42
CA LEU A 233 -7.71 21.19 8.08
C LEU A 233 -9.09 20.54 8.13
N MET A 234 -10.17 21.32 8.03
CA MET A 234 -11.51 20.77 8.03
C MET A 234 -12.05 20.64 6.61
N LEU A 235 -12.64 19.50 6.32
CA LEU A 235 -13.28 19.22 5.04
C LEU A 235 -14.66 19.92 4.96
N LEU A 236 -14.87 20.73 3.92
CA LEU A 236 -16.16 21.29 3.53
C LEU A 236 -16.78 20.40 2.45
N GLY A 237 -17.94 19.82 2.71
CA GLY A 237 -18.64 19.11 1.65
C GLY A 237 -19.43 17.89 2.05
N LEU A 238 -19.36 16.89 1.19
CA LEU A 238 -20.01 15.59 1.14
C LEU A 238 -21.55 15.64 0.96
N GLY A 239 -22.03 16.75 0.42
CA GLY A 239 -23.40 16.84 -0.08
C GLY A 239 -24.41 17.37 0.91
N ASN A 240 -25.51 17.89 0.34
CA ASN A 240 -26.72 18.25 1.05
C ASN A 240 -27.90 17.88 0.15
N SER A 241 -28.74 16.97 0.61
CA SER A 241 -29.90 16.46 -0.14
C SER A 241 -30.90 17.56 -0.52
N ASP A 242 -31.02 18.61 0.30
CA ASP A 242 -31.90 19.74 0.03
C ASP A 242 -31.50 20.53 -1.22
N TYR A 243 -30.24 20.41 -1.66
CA TYR A 243 -29.68 21.06 -2.85
C TYR A 243 -29.24 20.05 -3.94
N GLY A 244 -29.70 18.79 -3.87
CA GLY A 244 -29.36 17.74 -4.83
C GLY A 244 -27.97 17.10 -4.61
N ASN A 245 -27.48 17.14 -3.39
CA ASN A 245 -26.19 16.65 -2.92
C ASN A 245 -24.99 17.45 -3.47
N VAL A 246 -24.67 17.36 -4.75
CA VAL A 246 -23.56 18.11 -5.36
C VAL A 246 -24.10 19.43 -5.94
N PRO A 247 -23.53 20.59 -5.59
CA PRO A 247 -23.95 21.87 -6.14
C PRO A 247 -23.91 21.89 -7.67
N SER A 248 -25.08 22.14 -8.31
CA SER A 248 -25.22 22.19 -9.76
C SER A 248 -25.99 23.42 -10.26
N THR A 249 -26.64 24.14 -9.36
CA THR A 249 -27.43 25.34 -9.65
C THR A 249 -26.82 26.57 -8.97
N ASP A 250 -27.13 27.75 -9.46
CA ASP A 250 -26.65 29.02 -8.85
C ASP A 250 -27.18 29.19 -7.40
N GLU A 251 -28.36 28.63 -7.07
CA GLU A 251 -28.86 28.58 -5.69
C GLU A 251 -27.94 27.72 -4.82
N ALA A 252 -27.62 26.48 -5.26
CA ALA A 252 -26.78 25.55 -4.53
C ALA A 252 -25.34 26.08 -4.34
N TYR A 253 -24.77 26.73 -5.34
CA TYR A 253 -23.44 27.36 -5.20
C TYR A 253 -23.45 28.49 -4.16
N ARG A 254 -24.51 29.35 -4.15
CA ARG A 254 -24.64 30.41 -3.14
C ARG A 254 -24.85 29.82 -1.73
N ALA A 255 -25.64 28.78 -1.61
CA ALA A 255 -25.86 28.08 -0.33
C ALA A 255 -24.54 27.45 0.18
N PHE A 256 -23.78 26.78 -0.69
CA PHE A 256 -22.49 26.21 -0.32
C PHE A 256 -21.49 27.28 0.16
N GLY A 257 -21.48 28.46 -0.48
CA GLY A 257 -20.65 29.60 -0.01
C GLY A 257 -21.08 30.13 1.36
N LYS A 258 -22.38 30.19 1.66
CA LYS A 258 -22.90 30.58 2.98
C LYS A 258 -22.55 29.53 4.04
N TYR A 259 -22.71 28.24 3.72
CA TYR A 259 -22.29 27.15 4.58
C TYR A 259 -20.79 27.23 4.92
N ALA A 260 -19.92 27.44 3.91
CA ALA A 260 -18.48 27.60 4.12
C ALA A 260 -18.15 28.79 5.05
N GLY A 261 -18.85 29.93 4.88
CA GLY A 261 -18.73 31.09 5.77
C GLY A 261 -19.18 30.77 7.20
N HIS A 262 -20.31 30.08 7.36
CA HIS A 262 -20.81 29.66 8.68
C HIS A 262 -19.85 28.74 9.43
N VAL A 263 -19.27 27.74 8.72
CA VAL A 263 -18.24 26.85 9.30
C VAL A 263 -17.04 27.67 9.77
N THR A 264 -16.59 28.65 8.97
CA THR A 264 -15.46 29.53 9.31
C THR A 264 -15.76 30.34 10.59
N GLU A 265 -16.92 30.95 10.67
CA GLU A 265 -17.36 31.74 11.83
C GLU A 265 -17.44 30.87 13.11
N LYS A 266 -18.00 29.65 13.00
CA LYS A 266 -18.14 28.73 14.14
C LYS A 266 -16.82 28.14 14.60
N ALA A 267 -15.91 27.87 13.68
CA ALA A 267 -14.57 27.45 14.02
C ALA A 267 -13.80 28.52 14.82
N GLY A 268 -14.07 29.82 14.57
CA GLY A 268 -13.62 30.93 15.40
C GLY A 268 -12.09 31.01 15.56
N GLY A 269 -11.31 30.81 14.48
CA GLY A 269 -9.85 30.79 14.49
C GLY A 269 -9.20 29.54 15.09
N ARG A 270 -9.99 28.50 15.45
CA ARG A 270 -9.48 27.21 15.94
C ARG A 270 -9.07 26.25 14.80
N ILE A 271 -9.33 26.64 13.58
CA ILE A 271 -8.97 25.92 12.35
C ILE A 271 -8.26 26.87 11.41
N GLY A 272 -7.06 26.48 10.95
CA GLY A 272 -6.24 27.29 10.05
C GLY A 272 -6.57 27.12 8.58
N ALA A 273 -7.28 26.04 8.20
CA ALA A 273 -7.54 25.74 6.81
C ALA A 273 -8.87 24.98 6.60
N LEU A 274 -9.49 25.24 5.45
CA LEU A 274 -10.70 24.58 4.98
C LEU A 274 -10.48 24.00 3.59
N GLU A 275 -10.74 22.72 3.39
CA GLU A 275 -10.62 22.03 2.12
C GLU A 275 -11.98 21.93 1.43
N VAL A 276 -12.04 22.40 0.18
CA VAL A 276 -13.30 22.45 -0.58
C VAL A 276 -13.56 21.14 -1.28
N TRP A 277 -14.47 20.34 -0.71
CA TRP A 277 -14.88 19.02 -1.14
C TRP A 277 -13.82 17.93 -0.89
N ASN A 278 -14.22 16.65 -1.08
CA ASN A 278 -13.34 15.49 -1.08
C ASN A 278 -13.37 14.84 -2.45
N GLU A 279 -12.22 14.61 -3.06
CA GLU A 279 -12.05 13.87 -4.32
C GLU A 279 -13.13 14.19 -5.35
N TYR A 280 -13.31 15.50 -5.62
CA TYR A 280 -14.30 15.93 -6.61
C TYR A 280 -14.02 15.34 -7.99
N TYR A 281 -12.74 15.29 -8.39
CA TYR A 281 -12.27 14.39 -9.42
C TYR A 281 -11.97 13.03 -8.78
N GLY A 282 -12.96 12.18 -8.72
CA GLY A 282 -12.94 10.88 -8.04
C GLY A 282 -14.35 10.32 -7.93
N GLY A 283 -14.66 9.66 -6.84
CA GLY A 283 -15.95 9.04 -6.61
C GLY A 283 -16.98 9.89 -5.87
N PHE A 284 -16.59 11.05 -5.32
CA PHE A 284 -17.42 11.81 -4.40
C PHE A 284 -18.26 12.93 -5.05
N SER A 285 -18.24 13.07 -6.36
CA SER A 285 -19.14 13.93 -7.11
C SER A 285 -20.11 13.09 -7.96
N SER A 286 -21.34 13.60 -8.18
CA SER A 286 -22.38 12.86 -8.88
C SER A 286 -23.28 13.76 -9.74
N GLY A 287 -24.18 13.16 -10.52
CA GLY A 287 -25.12 13.88 -11.37
C GLY A 287 -24.46 14.65 -12.51
N VAL A 288 -25.07 15.70 -12.98
CA VAL A 288 -24.60 16.51 -14.13
C VAL A 288 -23.28 17.22 -13.86
N CYS A 289 -22.89 17.36 -12.60
CA CYS A 289 -21.65 18.01 -12.18
C CYS A 289 -20.56 17.02 -11.76
N SER A 290 -20.79 15.70 -11.88
CA SER A 290 -19.82 14.69 -11.51
C SER A 290 -18.47 14.90 -12.22
N GLN A 291 -17.40 15.07 -11.45
CA GLN A 291 -16.01 15.34 -11.91
C GLN A 291 -15.82 16.54 -12.84
N SER A 292 -16.83 17.40 -12.96
CA SER A 292 -16.77 18.58 -13.84
C SER A 292 -15.90 19.69 -13.26
N ALA A 293 -14.77 20.00 -13.89
CA ALA A 293 -13.92 21.12 -13.50
C ALA A 293 -14.68 22.46 -13.54
N LYS A 294 -15.66 22.60 -14.45
CA LYS A 294 -16.51 23.80 -14.55
C LYS A 294 -17.44 23.96 -13.35
N CYS A 295 -18.11 22.90 -12.92
CA CYS A 295 -18.95 22.92 -11.73
C CYS A 295 -18.09 23.14 -10.47
N TYR A 296 -16.95 22.46 -10.38
CA TYR A 296 -16.02 22.62 -9.27
C TYR A 296 -15.50 24.06 -9.16
N ALA A 297 -15.11 24.70 -10.28
CA ALA A 297 -14.65 26.09 -10.28
C ALA A 297 -15.70 27.06 -9.72
N LYS A 298 -16.99 26.85 -10.01
CA LYS A 298 -18.07 27.68 -9.45
C LYS A 298 -18.28 27.47 -7.94
N MET A 299 -18.25 26.19 -7.51
CA MET A 299 -18.37 25.83 -6.10
C MET A 299 -17.19 26.38 -5.30
N LEU A 300 -15.97 26.21 -5.80
CA LEU A 300 -14.74 26.72 -5.19
C LEU A 300 -14.78 28.25 -5.05
N ALA A 301 -15.22 28.98 -6.07
CA ALA A 301 -15.34 30.44 -6.02
C ALA A 301 -16.36 30.90 -4.97
N ALA A 302 -17.48 30.17 -4.83
CA ALA A 302 -18.49 30.47 -3.81
C ALA A 302 -17.95 30.18 -2.40
N ALA A 303 -17.31 29.05 -2.19
CA ALA A 303 -16.67 28.69 -0.92
C ALA A 303 -15.60 29.71 -0.51
N TYR A 304 -14.68 30.02 -1.44
CA TYR A 304 -13.64 31.02 -1.21
C TYR A 304 -14.20 32.35 -0.76
N SER A 305 -15.24 32.84 -1.45
CA SER A 305 -15.89 34.12 -1.10
C SER A 305 -16.54 34.05 0.30
N GLY A 306 -17.19 32.94 0.66
CA GLY A 306 -17.79 32.76 1.97
C GLY A 306 -16.77 32.69 3.09
N VAL A 307 -15.71 31.90 2.92
CA VAL A 307 -14.60 31.78 3.89
C VAL A 307 -13.90 33.11 4.10
N LYS A 308 -13.47 33.78 3.01
CA LYS A 308 -12.72 35.05 3.11
C LYS A 308 -13.56 36.23 3.62
N ALA A 309 -14.88 36.17 3.47
CA ALA A 309 -15.77 37.16 4.07
C ALA A 309 -15.92 36.94 5.59
N ALA A 310 -15.87 35.69 6.07
CA ALA A 310 -15.95 35.37 7.50
C ALA A 310 -14.60 35.55 8.21
N ASP A 311 -13.52 35.04 7.62
CA ASP A 311 -12.14 35.21 8.12
C ASP A 311 -11.14 35.16 6.95
N PRO A 312 -10.48 36.28 6.61
CA PRO A 312 -9.55 36.36 5.52
C PRO A 312 -8.24 35.58 5.74
N GLU A 313 -7.89 35.24 7.00
CA GLU A 313 -6.66 34.54 7.35
C GLU A 313 -6.79 33.01 7.16
N VAL A 314 -8.01 32.45 7.16
CA VAL A 314 -8.23 31.02 6.96
C VAL A 314 -7.82 30.60 5.56
N THR A 315 -6.95 29.61 5.45
CA THR A 315 -6.46 29.06 4.18
C THR A 315 -7.55 28.26 3.47
N VAL A 316 -7.87 28.60 2.23
CA VAL A 316 -8.76 27.80 1.38
C VAL A 316 -7.95 26.84 0.54
N VAL A 317 -8.15 25.56 0.73
CA VAL A 317 -7.47 24.47 0.04
C VAL A 317 -8.40 23.93 -1.05
N GLY A 318 -7.94 23.95 -2.28
CA GLY A 318 -8.76 23.60 -3.44
C GLY A 318 -8.21 22.45 -4.26
N ALA A 319 -9.04 21.97 -5.17
CA ALA A 319 -8.92 20.82 -6.03
C ALA A 319 -9.32 19.48 -5.39
N SER A 320 -8.72 19.08 -4.29
CA SER A 320 -9.06 17.82 -3.59
C SER A 320 -9.26 16.66 -4.59
N SER A 321 -8.24 16.38 -5.40
CA SER A 321 -8.39 15.45 -6.50
C SER A 321 -7.87 14.06 -6.13
N PHE A 322 -8.64 13.02 -6.49
CA PHE A 322 -8.09 11.67 -6.55
C PHE A 322 -6.99 11.61 -7.62
N LYS A 323 -5.80 11.12 -7.27
CA LYS A 323 -4.59 11.17 -8.12
C LYS A 323 -4.22 12.60 -8.55
N VAL A 324 -3.49 12.74 -9.65
CA VAL A 324 -3.06 14.05 -10.20
C VAL A 324 -3.43 14.13 -11.68
N PRO A 325 -4.74 14.26 -12.01
CA PRO A 325 -5.22 14.32 -13.39
C PRO A 325 -4.87 15.69 -14.01
N LEU A 326 -3.72 15.77 -14.66
CA LEU A 326 -3.19 17.06 -15.19
C LEU A 326 -4.12 17.76 -16.17
N ASP A 327 -4.91 17.03 -16.96
CA ASP A 327 -5.88 17.60 -17.90
C ASP A 327 -7.08 18.24 -17.18
N TRP A 328 -7.55 17.65 -16.08
CA TRP A 328 -8.59 18.24 -15.25
C TRP A 328 -8.08 19.49 -14.51
N PHE A 329 -6.84 19.43 -14.01
CA PHE A 329 -6.19 20.59 -13.40
C PHE A 329 -6.01 21.73 -14.42
N GLU A 330 -5.60 21.40 -15.65
CA GLU A 330 -5.46 22.39 -16.71
C GLU A 330 -6.80 23.09 -17.00
N GLU A 331 -7.89 22.33 -17.10
CA GLU A 331 -9.23 22.88 -17.29
C GLU A 331 -9.65 23.77 -16.12
N LEU A 332 -9.47 23.31 -14.88
CA LEU A 332 -9.76 24.09 -13.67
C LEU A 332 -8.97 25.41 -13.64
N PHE A 333 -7.68 25.36 -13.96
CA PHE A 333 -6.83 26.57 -13.95
C PHE A 333 -7.19 27.53 -15.08
N ARG A 334 -7.51 27.02 -16.25
CA ARG A 334 -8.03 27.81 -17.38
C ARG A 334 -9.34 28.52 -17.04
N LEU A 335 -10.20 27.92 -16.23
CA LEU A 335 -11.44 28.51 -15.72
C LEU A 335 -11.21 29.50 -14.56
N GLY A 336 -9.98 29.72 -14.14
CA GLY A 336 -9.59 30.69 -13.12
C GLY A 336 -9.59 30.12 -11.69
N GLY A 337 -9.61 28.80 -11.52
CA GLY A 337 -9.63 28.14 -10.19
C GLY A 337 -8.52 28.61 -9.25
N LEU A 338 -7.30 28.87 -9.77
CA LEU A 338 -6.16 29.37 -8.98
C LEU A 338 -6.40 30.74 -8.29
N LYS A 339 -7.45 31.49 -8.66
CA LYS A 339 -7.81 32.76 -8.00
C LYS A 339 -8.67 32.54 -6.75
N HIS A 340 -9.17 31.34 -6.55
CA HIS A 340 -10.13 30.99 -5.51
C HIS A 340 -9.63 29.90 -4.58
N MET A 341 -8.29 29.74 -4.47
CA MET A 341 -7.64 28.87 -3.51
C MET A 341 -6.29 29.44 -3.10
N ASP A 342 -5.87 29.14 -1.87
CA ASP A 342 -4.56 29.55 -1.33
C ASP A 342 -3.54 28.39 -1.42
N ALA A 343 -4.01 27.16 -1.51
CA ALA A 343 -3.22 25.96 -1.72
C ALA A 343 -3.95 24.96 -2.62
N VAL A 344 -3.19 24.13 -3.34
CA VAL A 344 -3.71 23.07 -4.21
C VAL A 344 -3.58 21.74 -3.50
N SER A 345 -4.67 20.97 -3.32
CA SER A 345 -4.66 19.64 -2.73
C SER A 345 -4.76 18.52 -3.75
N ILE A 346 -4.04 17.43 -3.45
CA ILE A 346 -3.99 16.21 -4.25
C ILE A 346 -3.97 14.98 -3.34
N HIS A 347 -4.51 13.85 -3.83
CA HIS A 347 -4.46 12.53 -3.20
C HIS A 347 -3.69 11.56 -4.12
N PRO A 348 -2.36 11.61 -4.17
CA PRO A 348 -1.55 10.87 -5.15
C PRO A 348 -1.31 9.42 -4.71
N TYR A 349 -2.38 8.65 -4.45
CA TYR A 349 -2.29 7.24 -4.06
C TYR A 349 -1.53 6.39 -5.07
N ARG A 350 -0.58 5.59 -4.57
CA ARG A 350 0.28 4.71 -5.36
C ARG A 350 0.29 3.26 -4.87
N ALA A 351 -0.38 2.96 -3.75
CA ALA A 351 -0.48 1.59 -3.24
C ALA A 351 -1.02 0.61 -4.31
N PRO A 352 -0.53 -0.64 -4.35
CA PRO A 352 0.53 -1.25 -3.54
C PRO A 352 1.95 -0.87 -3.98
N GLY A 353 2.11 -0.03 -5.01
CA GLY A 353 3.38 0.40 -5.56
C GLY A 353 4.21 1.27 -4.61
N ALA A 354 5.42 1.58 -5.03
CA ALA A 354 6.36 2.40 -4.26
C ALA A 354 5.94 3.87 -4.20
N PRO A 355 6.27 4.61 -3.13
CA PRO A 355 6.00 6.05 -3.03
C PRO A 355 6.84 6.91 -3.97
N GLU A 356 7.98 6.41 -4.43
CA GLU A 356 8.84 7.10 -5.38
C GLU A 356 8.11 7.41 -6.69
N GLY A 357 8.52 8.51 -7.37
CA GLY A 357 7.86 8.99 -8.58
C GLY A 357 6.77 10.05 -8.34
N VAL A 358 6.31 10.29 -7.10
CA VAL A 358 5.37 11.37 -6.79
C VAL A 358 5.90 12.75 -7.22
N ALA A 359 7.22 12.92 -7.25
CA ALA A 359 7.87 14.14 -7.73
C ALA A 359 7.52 14.46 -9.18
N LEU A 360 7.31 13.46 -10.05
CA LEU A 360 6.93 13.68 -11.45
C LEU A 360 5.53 14.29 -11.58
N ASP A 361 4.59 13.79 -10.78
CA ASP A 361 3.22 14.31 -10.72
C ASP A 361 3.21 15.74 -10.21
N ILE A 362 3.96 16.01 -9.14
CA ILE A 362 4.12 17.35 -8.54
C ILE A 362 4.76 18.32 -9.53
N ASP A 363 5.80 17.91 -10.26
CA ASP A 363 6.43 18.76 -11.28
C ASP A 363 5.50 19.05 -12.46
N GLY A 364 4.65 18.10 -12.85
CA GLY A 364 3.58 18.31 -13.83
C GLY A 364 2.61 19.39 -13.38
N LEU A 365 2.12 19.28 -12.15
CA LEU A 365 1.19 20.25 -11.56
C LEU A 365 1.81 21.64 -11.41
N LYS A 366 3.07 21.74 -10.97
CA LYS A 366 3.82 23.01 -10.87
C LYS A 366 3.96 23.69 -12.25
N ARG A 367 4.22 22.90 -13.31
CA ARG A 367 4.27 23.46 -14.69
C ARG A 367 2.94 24.09 -15.08
N LEU A 368 1.82 23.41 -14.82
CA LEU A 368 0.48 23.94 -15.11
C LEU A 368 0.18 25.20 -14.27
N MET A 369 0.48 25.21 -12.99
CA MET A 369 0.30 26.40 -12.14
C MET A 369 1.08 27.61 -12.71
N ARG A 370 2.35 27.44 -13.05
CA ARG A 370 3.14 28.53 -13.67
C ARG A 370 2.52 29.03 -14.98
N GLN A 371 2.00 28.13 -15.81
CA GLN A 371 1.37 28.48 -17.08
C GLN A 371 0.13 29.37 -16.89
N TYR A 372 -0.73 29.05 -15.90
CA TYR A 372 -2.01 29.74 -15.69
C TYR A 372 -2.02 30.77 -14.57
N ASN A 373 -0.92 30.94 -13.81
CA ASN A 373 -0.80 31.87 -12.68
C ASN A 373 0.38 32.85 -12.82
N HIS A 374 0.61 33.35 -14.02
CA HIS A 374 1.64 34.36 -14.27
C HIS A 374 3.05 33.98 -13.76
N GLY A 375 3.42 32.73 -13.93
CA GLY A 375 4.73 32.18 -13.51
C GLY A 375 4.83 31.80 -12.03
N ARG A 376 3.76 31.94 -11.25
CA ARG A 376 3.74 31.64 -9.81
C ARG A 376 3.16 30.26 -9.51
N GLU A 377 3.63 29.62 -8.46
CA GLU A 377 3.11 28.38 -7.89
C GLU A 377 2.36 28.69 -6.60
N LEU A 378 1.25 28.00 -6.33
CA LEU A 378 0.65 27.89 -5.01
C LEU A 378 1.29 26.74 -4.25
N PRO A 379 1.25 26.76 -2.90
CA PRO A 379 1.63 25.59 -2.10
C PRO A 379 0.83 24.35 -2.53
N ILE A 380 1.53 23.21 -2.68
CA ILE A 380 0.88 21.90 -2.91
C ILE A 380 0.78 21.18 -1.58
N TRP A 381 -0.43 20.72 -1.26
CA TRP A 381 -0.71 19.89 -0.10
C TRP A 381 -1.11 18.49 -0.57
N ILE A 382 -0.48 17.46 -0.02
CA ILE A 382 -0.99 16.09 -0.12
C ILE A 382 -1.92 15.90 1.06
N THR A 383 -3.23 16.01 0.81
CA THR A 383 -4.25 15.95 1.86
C THR A 383 -4.70 14.52 2.16
N GLU A 384 -4.39 13.58 1.26
CA GLU A 384 -4.46 12.15 1.53
C GLU A 384 -3.39 11.40 0.74
N GLN A 385 -2.68 10.53 1.41
CA GLN A 385 -1.92 9.42 0.82
C GLN A 385 -1.57 8.40 1.89
N GLY A 386 -1.80 7.12 1.62
CA GLY A 386 -1.54 6.03 2.53
C GLY A 386 -1.35 4.71 1.82
N TRP A 387 -0.95 3.68 2.57
CA TRP A 387 -0.85 2.28 2.15
C TRP A 387 -1.64 1.44 3.13
N THR A 388 -2.62 0.69 2.64
CA THR A 388 -3.39 -0.22 3.47
C THR A 388 -2.63 -1.51 3.76
N SER A 389 -2.80 -2.07 4.97
CA SER A 389 -2.25 -3.38 5.34
C SER A 389 -3.27 -4.52 5.26
N ALA A 390 -4.34 -4.36 4.48
CA ALA A 390 -5.36 -5.38 4.25
C ALA A 390 -4.78 -6.67 3.63
N GLY A 391 -5.24 -7.84 4.09
CA GLY A 391 -4.55 -9.12 3.83
C GLY A 391 -4.77 -9.78 2.48
N ARG A 392 -5.95 -9.63 1.83
CA ARG A 392 -6.33 -10.56 0.75
C ARG A 392 -6.58 -9.99 -0.63
N ASP A 393 -6.89 -8.71 -0.78
CA ASP A 393 -7.40 -8.21 -2.07
C ASP A 393 -6.35 -7.69 -3.06
N GLY A 394 -5.07 -7.96 -2.82
CA GLY A 394 -4.00 -7.58 -3.75
C GLY A 394 -3.66 -6.08 -3.80
N VAL A 395 -4.38 -5.25 -3.06
CA VAL A 395 -4.08 -3.81 -2.85
C VAL A 395 -3.36 -3.54 -1.54
N GLY A 396 -3.45 -4.49 -0.60
CA GLY A 396 -2.79 -4.39 0.69
C GLY A 396 -1.32 -4.78 0.63
N VAL A 397 -0.56 -4.19 1.54
CA VAL A 397 0.85 -4.50 1.76
C VAL A 397 1.04 -5.04 3.18
N SER A 398 2.18 -5.67 3.48
CA SER A 398 2.49 -6.01 4.88
C SER A 398 2.61 -4.74 5.75
N GLU A 399 2.36 -4.85 7.05
CA GLU A 399 2.61 -3.72 7.99
C GLU A 399 4.07 -3.24 7.95
N ARG A 400 5.00 -4.14 7.64
CA ARG A 400 6.41 -3.79 7.38
C ARG A 400 6.55 -2.87 6.18
N THR A 401 5.91 -3.21 5.08
CA THR A 401 5.91 -2.40 3.85
C THR A 401 5.14 -1.10 4.07
N GLN A 402 4.01 -1.13 4.79
CA GLN A 402 3.29 0.09 5.18
C GLN A 402 4.21 1.07 5.93
N ALA A 403 4.98 0.59 6.92
CA ALA A 403 5.91 1.41 7.68
C ALA A 403 7.04 1.99 6.80
N GLN A 404 7.60 1.18 5.90
CA GLN A 404 8.60 1.64 4.93
C GLN A 404 8.02 2.69 3.98
N SER A 405 6.81 2.46 3.47
CA SER A 405 6.10 3.40 2.60
C SER A 405 5.79 4.71 3.30
N THR A 406 5.39 4.65 4.58
CA THR A 406 5.14 5.85 5.41
C THR A 406 6.37 6.75 5.46
N ALA A 407 7.52 6.19 5.84
CA ALA A 407 8.73 6.98 5.95
C ALA A 407 9.17 7.55 4.58
N ARG A 408 9.15 6.72 3.53
CA ARG A 408 9.62 7.09 2.18
C ARG A 408 8.69 8.11 1.52
N ALA A 409 7.36 7.98 1.66
CA ALA A 409 6.40 8.92 1.11
C ALA A 409 6.58 10.33 1.69
N LEU A 410 6.81 10.42 3.01
CA LEU A 410 7.11 11.68 3.67
C LEU A 410 8.43 12.29 3.18
N LEU A 411 9.47 11.47 2.99
CA LEU A 411 10.77 11.91 2.47
C LEU A 411 10.67 12.40 1.02
N GLU A 412 10.00 11.66 0.16
CA GLU A 412 9.77 12.02 -1.25
C GLU A 412 8.94 13.31 -1.39
N ALA A 413 7.84 13.41 -0.65
CA ALA A 413 6.98 14.59 -0.67
C ALA A 413 7.73 15.84 -0.18
N ARG A 414 8.52 15.71 0.92
CA ARG A 414 9.33 16.81 1.45
C ARG A 414 10.39 17.25 0.44
N ALA A 415 11.04 16.29 -0.23
CA ALA A 415 12.04 16.57 -1.26
C ALA A 415 11.43 17.21 -2.52
N ALA A 416 10.21 16.83 -2.90
CA ALA A 416 9.47 17.43 -4.00
C ALA A 416 8.92 18.83 -3.69
N GLY A 417 9.06 19.32 -2.45
CA GLY A 417 8.63 20.65 -2.03
C GLY A 417 7.14 20.75 -1.72
N VAL A 418 6.50 19.65 -1.33
CA VAL A 418 5.16 19.65 -0.77
C VAL A 418 5.15 20.45 0.53
N ALA A 419 4.15 21.30 0.71
CA ALA A 419 4.07 22.19 1.85
C ALA A 419 3.47 21.51 3.09
N ARG A 420 2.45 20.67 2.91
CA ARG A 420 1.84 19.86 3.96
C ARG A 420 1.53 18.46 3.40
N TYR A 421 1.70 17.44 4.26
CA TYR A 421 1.39 16.06 3.93
C TYR A 421 0.54 15.46 5.04
N TYR A 422 -0.64 14.95 4.70
CA TYR A 422 -1.55 14.27 5.62
C TYR A 422 -1.55 12.77 5.30
N TRP A 423 -0.97 11.98 6.22
CA TRP A 423 -1.03 10.51 6.10
C TRP A 423 -2.47 10.02 6.24
N TYR A 424 -2.93 9.16 5.35
CA TYR A 424 -4.23 8.50 5.46
C TYR A 424 -4.00 7.09 6.00
N ASP A 425 -4.40 6.77 7.25
CA ASP A 425 -5.00 7.63 8.27
C ASP A 425 -4.41 7.36 9.67
N LEU A 426 -5.02 7.92 10.73
CA LEU A 426 -4.53 7.73 12.10
C LEU A 426 -4.99 6.41 12.68
N VAL A 427 -6.29 6.12 12.62
CA VAL A 427 -6.92 4.97 13.28
C VAL A 427 -7.65 4.15 12.22
N ASN A 428 -7.41 2.85 12.19
CA ASN A 428 -8.15 1.94 11.34
C ASN A 428 -9.67 2.18 11.43
N ASP A 429 -10.35 2.34 10.31
CA ASP A 429 -11.81 2.57 10.25
C ASP A 429 -12.66 1.34 10.63
N GLY A 430 -12.02 0.24 10.99
CA GLY A 430 -12.68 -0.99 11.42
C GLY A 430 -11.71 -2.15 11.65
N ASN A 431 -12.28 -3.37 11.84
CA ASN A 431 -11.54 -4.58 12.21
C ASN A 431 -11.48 -5.63 11.09
N GLY A 432 -12.06 -5.38 9.91
CA GLY A 432 -12.05 -6.31 8.79
C GLY A 432 -10.66 -6.44 8.18
N PRO A 433 -9.96 -7.60 8.33
CA PRO A 433 -8.57 -7.73 7.88
C PRO A 433 -8.42 -7.66 6.35
N ASP A 434 -9.47 -7.95 5.63
CA ASP A 434 -9.48 -7.97 4.16
C ASP A 434 -10.09 -6.69 3.55
N ASN A 435 -10.61 -5.78 4.37
CA ASN A 435 -11.15 -4.51 3.89
C ASN A 435 -10.05 -3.45 3.86
N ALA A 436 -9.78 -2.89 2.70
CA ALA A 436 -8.73 -1.89 2.50
C ALA A 436 -8.88 -0.69 3.44
N GLU A 437 -10.10 -0.13 3.56
CA GLU A 437 -10.39 1.04 4.40
C GLU A 437 -10.18 0.78 5.90
N HIS A 438 -10.36 -0.47 6.33
CA HIS A 438 -10.15 -0.84 7.72
C HIS A 438 -8.66 -0.99 8.12
N ASN A 439 -7.71 -0.76 7.20
CA ASN A 439 -6.33 -1.11 7.45
C ASN A 439 -5.29 -0.04 7.06
N PHE A 440 -5.72 1.20 6.79
CA PHE A 440 -4.81 2.31 6.50
C PHE A 440 -4.14 2.90 7.76
N GLY A 441 -4.78 2.77 8.93
CA GLY A 441 -4.36 3.42 10.17
C GLY A 441 -2.90 3.20 10.57
N LEU A 442 -2.31 4.22 11.19
CA LEU A 442 -1.07 4.09 11.97
C LEU A 442 -1.33 3.34 13.27
N LEU A 443 -2.55 3.44 13.79
CA LEU A 443 -3.07 2.78 14.97
C LEU A 443 -4.15 1.78 14.56
N ARG A 444 -4.34 0.73 15.33
CA ARG A 444 -5.45 -0.21 15.18
C ARG A 444 -6.74 0.44 15.66
N SER A 445 -7.89 -0.16 15.35
CA SER A 445 -9.18 0.44 15.68
C SER A 445 -9.41 0.52 17.19
N SER A 446 -10.32 1.42 17.61
CA SER A 446 -10.62 1.73 19.01
C SER A 446 -11.78 0.93 19.62
N GLY A 447 -12.45 0.06 18.85
CA GLY A 447 -13.66 -0.66 19.30
C GLY A 447 -13.41 -1.67 20.42
N PRO A 448 -14.43 -2.11 21.15
CA PRO A 448 -14.29 -3.01 22.30
C PRO A 448 -13.78 -4.41 21.93
N GLU A 449 -13.92 -4.82 20.68
CA GLU A 449 -13.31 -6.04 20.11
C GLU A 449 -11.96 -5.75 19.44
N ALA A 450 -11.49 -4.51 19.53
CA ALA A 450 -10.30 -4.02 18.89
C ALA A 450 -9.11 -4.01 19.85
N ASP A 451 -7.94 -3.86 19.27
CA ASP A 451 -6.65 -3.83 19.96
C ASP A 451 -6.38 -2.47 20.67
N GLY A 452 -7.41 -1.69 21.02
CA GLY A 452 -7.30 -0.51 21.87
C GLY A 452 -6.32 0.57 21.40
N LEU A 453 -6.36 0.98 20.11
CA LEU A 453 -5.44 1.96 19.53
C LEU A 453 -3.97 1.51 19.52
N ASN A 454 -3.69 0.22 19.55
CA ASN A 454 -2.33 -0.29 19.48
C ASN A 454 -1.60 0.21 18.23
N PRO A 455 -0.31 0.59 18.33
CA PRO A 455 0.42 1.10 17.19
C PRO A 455 0.73 -0.01 16.20
N LYS A 456 0.78 0.35 14.93
CA LYS A 456 1.48 -0.42 13.91
C LYS A 456 2.93 0.08 13.78
N PRO A 457 3.85 -0.67 13.14
CA PRO A 457 5.21 -0.18 12.87
C PRO A 457 5.23 1.18 12.14
N ALA A 458 4.20 1.44 11.33
CA ALA A 458 4.03 2.69 10.58
C ALA A 458 3.92 3.93 11.50
N TYR A 459 3.35 3.79 12.69
CA TYR A 459 3.30 4.87 13.68
C TYR A 459 4.71 5.33 14.10
N LEU A 460 5.61 4.38 14.36
CA LEU A 460 6.98 4.70 14.73
C LEU A 460 7.75 5.29 13.56
N ALA A 461 7.53 4.76 12.35
CA ALA A 461 8.14 5.26 11.13
C ALA A 461 7.75 6.74 10.91
N TYR A 462 6.46 7.07 11.02
CA TYR A 462 5.97 8.45 10.95
C TYR A 462 6.62 9.33 12.02
N SER A 463 6.55 8.91 13.28
CA SER A 463 7.10 9.68 14.42
C SER A 463 8.61 9.90 14.30
N THR A 464 9.34 8.91 13.77
CA THR A 464 10.81 9.05 13.58
C THR A 464 11.12 10.07 12.47
N VAL A 465 10.42 10.02 11.31
CA VAL A 465 10.61 11.04 10.26
C VAL A 465 10.27 12.43 10.81
N ALA A 466 9.16 12.57 11.53
CA ALA A 466 8.76 13.85 12.14
C ALA A 466 9.84 14.37 13.07
N ARG A 467 10.39 13.53 13.95
CA ARG A 467 11.47 13.92 14.87
C ARG A 467 12.76 14.32 14.16
N GLU A 468 13.15 13.60 13.12
CA GLU A 468 14.40 13.86 12.39
C GLU A 468 14.32 15.06 11.44
N LEU A 469 13.11 15.43 10.95
CA LEU A 469 12.95 16.39 9.87
C LEU A 469 12.05 17.58 10.17
N THR A 470 11.39 17.67 11.33
CA THR A 470 10.65 18.89 11.68
C THR A 470 11.58 20.11 11.70
N GLY A 471 11.19 21.17 10.99
CA GLY A 471 12.01 22.36 10.79
C GLY A 471 13.17 22.20 9.81
N ALA A 472 13.32 21.01 9.20
CA ALA A 472 14.37 20.78 8.22
C ALA A 472 13.83 20.96 6.79
N ARG A 473 14.66 21.50 5.90
CA ARG A 473 14.36 21.67 4.48
C ARG A 473 15.26 20.78 3.64
N PHE A 474 14.69 20.20 2.59
CA PHE A 474 15.46 19.47 1.59
C PHE A 474 16.52 20.38 0.96
N THR A 475 17.73 19.86 0.80
CA THR A 475 18.83 20.63 0.20
C THR A 475 19.35 20.02 -1.08
N ARG A 476 19.49 18.69 -1.12
CA ARG A 476 19.96 17.99 -2.32
C ARG A 476 19.72 16.49 -2.25
N ARG A 477 19.57 15.86 -3.41
CA ARG A 477 19.78 14.42 -3.63
C ARG A 477 21.27 14.20 -3.88
N LEU A 478 21.89 13.27 -3.15
CA LEU A 478 23.26 12.84 -3.44
C LEU A 478 23.23 11.89 -4.64
N ARG A 479 24.33 11.90 -5.39
CA ARG A 479 24.54 10.89 -6.44
C ARG A 479 24.96 9.58 -5.79
N THR A 480 24.34 8.49 -6.18
CA THR A 480 24.55 7.17 -5.61
C THR A 480 25.03 6.14 -6.65
N GLY A 481 25.10 6.55 -7.92
CA GLY A 481 25.46 5.65 -9.02
C GLY A 481 24.35 4.66 -9.42
N ASP A 482 23.25 4.60 -8.66
CA ASP A 482 22.13 3.72 -8.91
C ASP A 482 20.80 4.43 -8.60
N ASP A 483 19.80 4.27 -9.46
CA ASP A 483 18.51 4.96 -9.33
C ASP A 483 17.65 4.43 -8.17
N ASP A 484 17.86 3.17 -7.76
CA ASP A 484 17.15 2.55 -6.64
C ASP A 484 17.78 2.85 -5.27
N LEU A 485 18.94 3.48 -5.25
CA LEU A 485 19.61 3.91 -4.03
C LEU A 485 19.38 5.42 -3.82
N HIS A 486 18.65 5.76 -2.78
CA HIS A 486 18.24 7.13 -2.47
C HIS A 486 19.03 7.67 -1.28
N ALA A 487 19.59 8.86 -1.42
CA ALA A 487 20.27 9.58 -0.36
C ALA A 487 19.90 11.06 -0.42
N TYR A 488 19.09 11.52 0.54
CA TYR A 488 18.53 12.88 0.57
C TYR A 488 19.04 13.64 1.79
N ALA A 489 19.63 14.80 1.53
CA ALA A 489 20.11 15.69 2.58
C ALA A 489 19.08 16.75 2.95
N PHE A 490 18.82 16.87 4.24
CA PHE A 490 17.93 17.88 4.82
C PHE A 490 18.73 18.73 5.81
N ARG A 491 18.45 20.03 5.84
CA ARG A 491 19.10 20.95 6.77
C ARG A 491 18.06 21.63 7.66
N SER A 492 18.21 21.51 8.97
CA SER A 492 17.38 22.24 9.91
C SER A 492 17.66 23.73 9.83
N ALA A 493 16.63 24.58 9.99
CA ALA A 493 16.79 26.00 10.18
C ALA A 493 17.53 26.23 11.51
N ALA A 494 18.78 26.61 11.47
CA ALA A 494 19.53 26.86 12.69
C ALA A 494 19.31 28.30 13.16
N ALA A 495 19.29 28.46 14.46
CA ALA A 495 19.35 29.76 15.11
C ALA A 495 20.71 30.46 14.94
N SER A 496 21.64 29.92 14.15
CA SER A 496 22.98 30.50 13.95
C SER A 496 23.36 30.58 12.48
N PRO A 497 23.95 31.66 12.00
CA PRO A 497 24.46 31.77 10.65
C PRO A 497 25.53 30.71 10.37
N GLY A 498 25.30 29.89 9.38
CA GLY A 498 26.28 28.90 8.85
C GLY A 498 26.21 27.47 9.41
N GLY A 499 25.32 27.13 10.34
CA GLY A 499 25.42 25.89 11.10
C GLY A 499 24.14 25.07 11.35
N GLY A 500 23.16 25.02 10.45
CA GLY A 500 22.03 24.12 10.63
C GLY A 500 22.45 22.65 10.59
N ALA A 501 22.00 21.85 11.55
CA ALA A 501 22.24 20.42 11.56
C ALA A 501 21.77 19.80 10.25
N VAL A 502 22.53 18.87 9.71
CA VAL A 502 22.19 18.13 8.49
C VAL A 502 21.82 16.71 8.88
N THR A 503 20.68 16.25 8.40
CA THR A 503 20.25 14.86 8.44
C THR A 503 20.23 14.34 7.00
N THR A 504 20.91 13.21 6.77
CA THR A 504 20.85 12.51 5.48
C THR A 504 20.03 11.25 5.65
N ALA A 505 18.90 11.17 4.93
CA ALA A 505 18.09 9.95 4.85
C ALA A 505 18.62 9.06 3.72
N LEU A 506 18.76 7.76 4.00
CA LEU A 506 19.32 6.77 3.07
C LEU A 506 18.41 5.53 3.05
N TRP A 507 18.00 5.10 1.85
CA TRP A 507 17.24 3.85 1.64
C TRP A 507 17.47 3.28 0.24
N SER A 508 17.00 2.04 0.03
CA SER A 508 17.03 1.39 -1.28
C SER A 508 15.67 0.79 -1.61
N GLY A 509 15.31 0.79 -2.89
CA GLY A 509 14.17 0.03 -3.41
C GLY A 509 14.43 -1.47 -3.53
N ASP A 510 15.68 -1.92 -3.35
CA ASP A 510 16.05 -3.33 -3.48
C ASP A 510 15.49 -4.18 -2.32
N ARG A 511 14.99 -5.37 -2.66
CA ARG A 511 14.41 -6.33 -1.71
C ARG A 511 15.44 -6.95 -0.78
N THR A 512 16.63 -7.23 -1.30
CA THR A 512 17.70 -7.95 -0.59
C THR A 512 18.54 -7.03 0.28
N GLY A 513 18.37 -5.72 0.08
CA GLY A 513 19.22 -4.70 0.68
C GLY A 513 20.57 -4.59 -0.03
N ARG A 514 21.08 -3.35 -0.10
CA ARG A 514 22.36 -3.05 -0.77
C ARG A 514 23.44 -2.70 0.24
N PRO A 515 24.58 -3.42 0.26
CA PRO A 515 25.72 -3.01 1.04
C PRO A 515 26.28 -1.70 0.49
N VAL A 516 26.38 -0.68 1.34
CA VAL A 516 26.86 0.64 0.96
C VAL A 516 27.94 1.14 1.92
N ARG A 517 28.79 2.03 1.42
CA ARG A 517 29.70 2.86 2.21
C ARG A 517 29.24 4.31 2.17
N VAL A 518 29.38 4.99 3.28
CA VAL A 518 28.99 6.40 3.42
C VAL A 518 30.16 7.20 3.94
N ARG A 519 30.53 8.26 3.24
CA ARG A 519 31.67 9.12 3.61
C ARG A 519 31.20 10.16 4.62
N THR A 520 31.75 10.08 5.86
CA THR A 520 31.36 10.98 6.95
C THR A 520 32.52 11.73 7.56
N GLY A 521 33.73 11.23 7.42
CA GLY A 521 34.98 11.81 7.98
C GLY A 521 35.01 11.92 9.51
N LYS A 522 33.86 11.83 10.18
CA LYS A 522 33.70 11.93 11.65
C LYS A 522 32.71 10.86 12.12
N PRO A 523 32.70 10.51 13.42
CA PRO A 523 31.64 9.66 13.97
C PRO A 523 30.26 10.20 13.65
N VAL A 524 29.35 9.30 13.31
CA VAL A 524 27.97 9.63 12.89
C VAL A 524 26.96 8.85 13.71
N THR A 525 25.92 9.52 14.17
CA THR A 525 24.75 8.85 14.74
C THR A 525 23.85 8.42 13.60
N VAL A 526 23.58 7.12 13.53
CA VAL A 526 22.63 6.49 12.60
C VAL A 526 21.37 6.14 13.39
N VAL A 527 20.24 6.67 12.95
CA VAL A 527 18.92 6.38 13.49
C VAL A 527 18.19 5.46 12.51
N ASP A 528 17.65 4.35 12.96
CA ASP A 528 16.84 3.50 12.10
C ASP A 528 15.39 4.02 11.99
N MET A 529 14.62 3.44 11.08
CA MET A 529 13.24 3.85 10.79
C MET A 529 12.32 3.87 12.03
N LEU A 530 12.61 3.05 13.04
CA LEU A 530 11.83 2.93 14.28
C LEU A 530 12.41 3.72 15.45
N GLY A 531 13.46 4.51 15.21
CA GLY A 531 14.02 5.44 16.16
C GLY A 531 15.17 4.91 17.01
N SER A 532 15.66 3.69 16.80
CA SER A 532 16.84 3.17 17.49
C SER A 532 18.10 3.85 16.98
N GLU A 533 18.97 4.23 17.90
CA GLU A 533 20.18 5.00 17.60
C GLU A 533 21.46 4.19 17.82
N ARG A 534 22.44 4.43 16.97
CA ARG A 534 23.80 3.89 17.13
C ARG A 534 24.84 4.88 16.60
N VAL A 535 25.99 4.89 17.19
CA VAL A 535 27.14 5.68 16.72
C VAL A 535 28.08 4.78 15.94
N LEU A 536 28.45 5.20 14.72
CA LEU A 536 29.47 4.56 13.90
C LEU A 536 30.69 5.47 13.79
N GLU A 537 31.89 4.86 13.82
CA GLU A 537 33.16 5.52 13.69
C GLU A 537 33.78 5.22 12.31
N PRO A 538 34.14 6.22 11.51
CA PRO A 538 34.65 5.96 10.17
C PRO A 538 36.02 5.28 10.23
N VAL A 539 36.23 4.30 9.33
CA VAL A 539 37.51 3.70 8.97
C VAL A 539 37.90 4.21 7.60
N ASP A 540 39.08 4.85 7.50
CA ASP A 540 39.54 5.51 6.27
C ASP A 540 38.51 6.53 5.70
N GLY A 541 37.71 7.18 6.57
CA GLY A 541 36.70 8.16 6.21
C GLY A 541 35.31 7.59 5.97
N TRP A 542 35.14 6.26 5.99
CA TRP A 542 33.90 5.57 5.62
C TRP A 542 33.24 4.80 6.76
N VAL A 543 31.93 4.83 6.80
CA VAL A 543 31.10 3.91 7.56
C VAL A 543 30.32 3.00 6.60
N TYR A 544 29.91 1.82 7.05
CA TYR A 544 29.33 0.77 6.21
C TYR A 544 27.94 0.40 6.69
N LEU A 545 26.98 0.38 5.77
CA LEU A 545 25.58 0.11 6.06
C LEU A 545 25.00 -0.86 5.03
N THR A 546 23.84 -1.44 5.34
CA THR A 546 22.97 -2.02 4.33
C THR A 546 21.78 -1.07 4.15
N ALA A 547 21.64 -0.49 2.95
CA ALA A 547 20.49 0.27 2.55
C ALA A 547 19.36 -0.71 2.20
N THR A 548 18.20 -0.56 2.82
CA THR A 548 17.01 -1.39 2.60
C THR A 548 15.80 -0.50 2.32
N GLY A 549 14.62 -1.07 2.09
CA GLY A 549 13.38 -0.31 1.98
C GLY A 549 13.00 0.49 3.24
N ALA A 550 13.64 0.19 4.38
CA ALA A 550 13.50 0.95 5.62
C ALA A 550 14.56 2.06 5.68
N PRO A 551 14.18 3.35 5.60
CA PRO A 551 15.13 4.44 5.67
C PRO A 551 15.93 4.47 6.97
N VAL A 552 17.19 4.87 6.86
CA VAL A 552 18.03 5.24 8.01
C VAL A 552 18.40 6.73 7.92
N TYR A 553 18.56 7.37 9.06
CA TYR A 553 18.88 8.79 9.16
C TYR A 553 20.27 8.95 9.75
N LEU A 554 21.18 9.55 8.98
CA LEU A 554 22.52 9.89 9.42
C LEU A 554 22.52 11.35 9.88
N ARG A 555 22.73 11.60 11.15
CA ARG A 555 22.83 12.98 11.69
C ARG A 555 24.22 13.56 11.36
N ALA A 556 24.48 13.74 10.09
CA ALA A 556 25.70 14.32 9.54
C ALA A 556 25.47 14.84 8.12
N ALA A 557 26.31 15.77 7.69
CA ALA A 557 26.52 16.00 6.26
C ALA A 557 27.29 14.79 5.69
N VAL A 558 26.71 14.18 4.67
CA VAL A 558 27.30 13.07 3.92
C VAL A 558 27.85 13.63 2.61
N ASP A 559 29.08 13.31 2.31
CA ASP A 559 29.74 13.78 1.09
C ASP A 559 29.46 12.83 -0.10
N GLU A 560 29.44 11.52 0.18
CA GLU A 560 29.39 10.48 -0.85
C GLU A 560 28.73 9.21 -0.30
N VAL A 561 27.96 8.53 -1.15
CA VAL A 561 27.32 7.24 -0.89
C VAL A 561 27.57 6.33 -2.08
N ASP A 562 28.26 5.23 -1.87
CA ASP A 562 28.57 4.25 -2.91
C ASP A 562 28.15 2.84 -2.50
N GLU A 563 27.88 1.99 -3.47
CA GLU A 563 27.84 0.55 -3.22
C GLU A 563 29.21 0.06 -2.74
N SER A 564 29.21 -0.80 -1.75
CA SER A 564 30.45 -1.38 -1.24
C SER A 564 30.24 -2.80 -0.74
N PRO A 565 30.83 -3.79 -1.38
CA PRO A 565 30.77 -5.18 -0.94
C PRO A 565 31.66 -5.49 0.26
N LEU A 566 32.41 -4.52 0.79
CA LEU A 566 33.41 -4.75 1.84
C LEU A 566 32.84 -5.52 3.02
N LEU A 567 31.69 -5.11 3.52
CA LEU A 567 30.99 -5.76 4.64
C LEU A 567 29.59 -6.17 4.21
N SER A 568 29.26 -7.45 4.27
CA SER A 568 27.91 -7.91 3.93
C SER A 568 27.50 -9.13 4.72
N LEU A 569 26.18 -9.30 4.84
CA LEU A 569 25.50 -10.50 5.33
C LEU A 569 24.69 -11.11 4.19
N SER A 570 24.58 -12.44 4.19
CA SER A 570 23.58 -13.14 3.40
C SER A 570 23.02 -14.31 4.18
N ALA A 571 21.73 -14.60 3.94
CA ALA A 571 20.99 -15.72 4.52
C ALA A 571 20.17 -16.39 3.40
N PRO A 572 19.69 -17.62 3.59
CA PRO A 572 18.71 -18.22 2.69
C PRO A 572 17.47 -17.33 2.57
N GLU A 573 16.80 -17.33 1.42
CA GLU A 573 15.55 -16.59 1.25
C GLU A 573 14.47 -17.08 2.20
N GLU A 574 14.40 -18.41 2.39
CA GLU A 574 13.44 -19.06 3.27
C GLU A 574 14.11 -20.11 4.17
N ILE A 575 13.54 -20.31 5.36
CA ILE A 575 14.03 -21.25 6.36
C ILE A 575 12.86 -21.83 7.16
N ALA A 576 12.95 -23.09 7.53
CA ALA A 576 11.94 -23.72 8.38
C ALA A 576 11.90 -23.12 9.79
N ALA A 577 10.71 -22.98 10.36
CA ALA A 577 10.52 -22.59 11.75
C ALA A 577 11.29 -23.54 12.70
N GLY A 578 11.87 -22.98 13.76
CA GLY A 578 12.68 -23.72 14.73
C GLY A 578 14.11 -24.07 14.27
N ALA A 579 14.44 -23.84 12.99
CA ALA A 579 15.76 -24.16 12.46
C ALA A 579 16.83 -23.10 12.81
N GLY A 580 18.08 -23.42 12.56
CA GLY A 580 19.21 -22.48 12.65
C GLY A 580 19.49 -21.83 11.30
N VAL A 581 19.27 -20.52 11.18
CA VAL A 581 19.57 -19.76 9.95
C VAL A 581 21.07 -19.70 9.71
N PRO A 582 21.61 -20.26 8.61
CA PRO A 582 23.03 -20.14 8.29
C PRO A 582 23.31 -18.75 7.69
N VAL A 583 23.79 -17.85 8.52
CA VAL A 583 24.15 -16.48 8.11
C VAL A 583 25.61 -16.46 7.66
N THR A 584 25.84 -16.17 6.38
CA THR A 584 27.17 -15.96 5.86
C THR A 584 27.60 -14.52 6.09
N VAL A 585 28.65 -14.31 6.84
CA VAL A 585 29.32 -13.01 7.00
C VAL A 585 30.48 -12.90 6.04
N THR A 586 30.62 -11.76 5.38
CA THR A 586 31.66 -11.54 4.36
C THR A 586 32.44 -10.26 4.64
N LEU A 587 33.78 -10.37 4.57
CA LEU A 587 34.73 -9.26 4.47
C LEU A 587 35.42 -9.35 3.10
N ASP A 588 35.01 -8.46 2.16
CA ASP A 588 35.51 -8.47 0.79
C ASP A 588 36.54 -7.36 0.59
N ASN A 589 37.82 -7.70 0.80
CA ASN A 589 38.94 -6.75 0.70
C ASN A 589 39.52 -6.70 -0.73
N ARG A 590 38.74 -7.01 -1.78
CA ARG A 590 39.17 -6.98 -3.18
C ARG A 590 39.05 -5.59 -3.81
N ALA A 591 38.07 -4.82 -3.39
CA ALA A 591 37.72 -3.53 -4.01
C ALA A 591 38.50 -2.32 -3.44
N THR A 592 39.16 -2.47 -2.29
CA THR A 592 39.79 -1.35 -1.57
C THR A 592 41.12 -0.85 -2.17
N ASP A 593 41.62 -1.48 -3.24
CA ASP A 593 42.98 -1.20 -3.75
C ASP A 593 43.06 -0.10 -4.83
N ARG A 594 41.94 0.51 -5.24
CA ARG A 594 41.96 1.36 -6.45
C ARG A 594 41.43 2.78 -6.32
N GLU A 595 40.66 3.13 -5.31
CA GLU A 595 39.90 4.40 -5.35
C GLU A 595 40.34 5.48 -4.34
N ASP A 596 40.96 5.15 -3.20
CA ASP A 596 41.13 6.12 -2.10
C ASP A 596 42.58 6.41 -1.70
N GLY A 597 43.59 5.90 -2.43
CA GLY A 597 45.03 6.05 -2.05
C GLY A 597 45.37 5.34 -0.73
N ALA A 598 44.44 4.57 -0.15
CA ALA A 598 44.72 3.79 1.05
C ALA A 598 45.68 2.65 0.75
N LYS A 599 46.71 2.49 1.57
CA LYS A 599 47.65 1.37 1.42
C LYS A 599 46.92 0.04 1.57
N ALA A 600 47.11 -0.85 0.58
CA ALA A 600 46.58 -2.20 0.63
C ALA A 600 47.05 -2.90 1.92
N ARG A 601 46.12 -3.24 2.80
CA ARG A 601 46.42 -3.88 4.08
C ARG A 601 45.47 -5.03 4.38
N ARG A 602 45.92 -5.96 5.23
CA ARG A 602 45.01 -6.95 5.80
C ARG A 602 43.94 -6.21 6.63
N ARG A 603 42.70 -6.57 6.44
CA ARG A 603 41.56 -6.08 7.23
C ARG A 603 41.06 -7.18 8.18
N THR A 604 40.51 -6.77 9.30
CA THR A 604 39.81 -7.65 10.25
C THR A 604 38.48 -7.05 10.67
N ALA A 605 37.40 -7.82 10.53
CA ALA A 605 36.06 -7.44 10.93
C ALA A 605 35.54 -8.42 11.98
N VAL A 606 34.95 -7.88 13.05
CA VAL A 606 34.15 -8.64 14.02
C VAL A 606 32.69 -8.32 13.80
N PHE A 607 31.92 -9.33 13.43
CA PHE A 607 30.46 -9.22 13.27
C PHE A 607 29.81 -9.70 14.57
N ASP A 608 28.95 -8.89 15.15
CA ASP A 608 28.14 -9.19 16.31
C ASP A 608 26.68 -9.27 15.86
N ILE A 609 26.15 -10.50 15.79
CA ILE A 609 24.77 -10.79 15.42
C ILE A 609 24.07 -11.32 16.63
N GLU A 610 23.17 -10.51 17.23
CA GLU A 610 22.36 -10.92 18.40
C GLU A 610 23.18 -11.35 19.63
N GLY A 611 24.40 -10.85 19.77
CA GLY A 611 25.33 -11.20 20.85
C GLY A 611 26.38 -12.25 20.48
N GLU A 612 26.13 -13.00 19.41
CA GLU A 612 27.09 -13.96 18.88
C GLU A 612 28.12 -13.25 18.00
N LYS A 613 29.41 -13.45 18.31
CA LYS A 613 30.51 -12.75 17.66
C LYS A 613 31.34 -13.68 16.81
N VAL A 614 31.62 -13.24 15.58
CA VAL A 614 32.50 -13.96 14.69
C VAL A 614 33.51 -13.00 14.04
N THR A 615 34.78 -13.43 13.97
CA THR A 615 35.87 -12.66 13.41
C THR A 615 36.25 -13.18 12.04
N VAL A 616 36.32 -12.28 11.07
CA VAL A 616 36.78 -12.58 9.70
C VAL A 616 37.93 -11.67 9.34
N SER A 617 39.00 -12.23 8.73
CA SER A 617 40.14 -11.47 8.21
C SER A 617 40.32 -11.74 6.74
N ALA A 618 40.73 -10.71 5.99
CA ALA A 618 41.02 -10.80 4.57
C ALA A 618 42.31 -10.02 4.22
N ALA A 619 43.22 -10.67 3.52
CA ALA A 619 44.38 -10.00 2.93
C ALA A 619 43.92 -9.07 1.78
N PRO A 620 44.77 -8.11 1.33
CA PRO A 620 44.49 -7.32 0.15
C PRO A 620 44.15 -8.18 -1.06
N GLY A 621 43.15 -7.79 -1.85
CA GLY A 621 42.69 -8.53 -3.02
C GLY A 621 42.00 -9.88 -2.71
N ARG A 622 41.69 -10.16 -1.46
CA ARG A 622 41.06 -11.42 -1.02
C ARG A 622 39.72 -11.17 -0.33
N ARG A 623 38.91 -12.23 -0.28
CA ARG A 623 37.66 -12.27 0.45
C ARG A 623 37.77 -13.26 1.60
N GLY A 624 37.37 -12.87 2.81
CA GLY A 624 37.15 -13.72 3.96
C GLY A 624 35.64 -13.99 4.12
N ARG A 625 35.27 -15.23 4.46
CA ARG A 625 33.89 -15.64 4.74
C ARG A 625 33.84 -16.61 5.89
N THR A 626 32.76 -16.57 6.65
CA THR A 626 32.40 -17.64 7.58
C THR A 626 30.90 -17.71 7.77
N VAL A 627 30.40 -18.78 8.30
CA VAL A 627 28.95 -18.98 8.54
C VAL A 627 28.72 -19.05 10.05
N LEU A 628 27.70 -18.31 10.50
CA LEU A 628 27.17 -18.35 11.85
C LEU A 628 25.75 -18.87 11.80
N LYS A 629 25.37 -19.82 12.69
CA LYS A 629 23.98 -20.25 12.82
C LYS A 629 23.27 -19.40 13.86
N VAL A 630 22.17 -18.77 13.46
CA VAL A 630 21.32 -17.91 14.30
C VAL A 630 19.91 -18.52 14.37
N PRO A 631 19.22 -18.57 15.51
CA PRO A 631 17.88 -19.13 15.58
C PRO A 631 16.89 -18.44 14.64
N ALA A 632 16.12 -19.21 13.85
CA ALA A 632 15.05 -18.67 13.00
C ALA A 632 13.88 -18.13 13.84
N GLY A 633 13.61 -18.79 14.96
CA GLY A 633 12.40 -18.63 15.75
C GLY A 633 11.32 -19.63 15.31
N ASP A 634 10.30 -19.81 16.16
CA ASP A 634 9.26 -20.84 15.97
C ASP A 634 8.01 -20.31 15.26
N THR A 635 8.01 -19.04 14.86
CA THR A 635 6.83 -18.40 14.28
C THR A 635 7.10 -18.02 12.84
N PRO A 636 6.25 -18.42 11.89
CA PRO A 636 6.33 -18.01 10.50
C PRO A 636 6.31 -16.49 10.30
N GLY A 637 6.95 -16.05 9.24
CA GLY A 637 7.02 -14.66 8.82
C GLY A 637 8.44 -14.12 8.68
N SER A 638 8.57 -12.86 8.37
CA SER A 638 9.84 -12.22 8.05
C SER A 638 10.77 -12.13 9.26
N ARG A 639 11.98 -12.63 9.12
CA ARG A 639 13.05 -12.62 10.11
C ARG A 639 14.21 -11.74 9.65
N GLY A 640 14.33 -10.54 10.21
CA GLY A 640 15.45 -9.64 9.95
C GLY A 640 16.69 -10.03 10.77
N LEU A 641 17.85 -10.01 10.15
CA LEU A 641 19.16 -10.30 10.75
C LEU A 641 20.06 -9.09 10.58
N ALA A 642 20.67 -8.62 11.66
CA ALA A 642 21.55 -7.46 11.61
C ALA A 642 22.81 -7.70 12.44
N ALA A 643 23.95 -7.24 11.91
CA ALA A 643 25.21 -7.24 12.62
C ALA A 643 25.72 -5.82 12.91
N ALA A 644 26.16 -5.61 14.13
CA ALA A 644 27.09 -4.54 14.42
C ALA A 644 28.50 -5.00 14.03
N VAL A 645 29.23 -4.18 13.26
CA VAL A 645 30.54 -4.59 12.75
C VAL A 645 31.65 -3.67 13.26
N THR A 646 32.61 -4.29 13.93
CA THR A 646 33.88 -3.63 14.29
C THR A 646 34.90 -3.95 13.20
N LEU A 647 35.30 -2.94 12.43
CA LEU A 647 36.29 -3.06 11.37
C LEU A 647 37.61 -2.42 11.83
N ASP A 648 38.72 -3.19 11.83
CA ASP A 648 40.02 -2.71 12.26
C ASP A 648 40.02 -2.01 13.63
N GLY A 649 39.21 -2.52 14.58
CA GLY A 649 39.07 -2.03 15.95
C GLY A 649 38.09 -0.90 16.16
N LYS A 650 37.43 -0.38 15.11
CA LYS A 650 36.42 0.68 15.20
C LYS A 650 35.02 0.15 14.87
N ARG A 651 34.02 0.61 15.58
CA ARG A 651 32.60 0.29 15.26
C ARG A 651 32.16 1.04 14.01
N ALA A 652 32.51 0.50 12.85
CA ALA A 652 32.37 1.16 11.55
C ALA A 652 31.18 0.67 10.72
N GLY A 653 30.52 -0.41 11.12
CA GLY A 653 29.47 -1.00 10.29
C GLY A 653 28.20 -1.37 11.03
N ALA A 654 27.10 -1.32 10.27
CA ALA A 654 25.79 -1.84 10.64
C ALA A 654 25.15 -2.46 9.40
N VAL A 655 25.37 -3.75 9.21
CA VAL A 655 24.90 -4.49 8.03
C VAL A 655 23.75 -5.42 8.38
N ALA A 656 22.88 -5.67 7.41
CA ALA A 656 21.66 -6.43 7.63
C ALA A 656 21.35 -7.35 6.43
N THR A 657 20.55 -8.38 6.69
CA THR A 657 19.90 -9.27 5.71
C THR A 657 18.58 -9.75 6.30
N GLY A 658 17.86 -10.60 5.59
CA GLY A 658 16.63 -11.19 6.08
C GLY A 658 16.39 -12.56 5.49
N THR A 659 15.46 -13.28 6.09
CA THR A 659 14.94 -14.58 5.62
C THR A 659 13.47 -14.65 5.97
N GLU A 660 12.69 -15.41 5.22
CA GLU A 660 11.30 -15.74 5.56
C GLU A 660 11.27 -17.06 6.32
N VAL A 661 10.63 -17.09 7.47
CA VAL A 661 10.44 -18.32 8.28
C VAL A 661 9.15 -18.97 7.82
N THR A 662 9.25 -20.21 7.32
CA THR A 662 8.11 -20.99 6.83
C THR A 662 7.59 -21.90 7.95
N ALA A 663 6.26 -22.09 8.01
CA ALA A 663 5.65 -23.02 8.96
C ALA A 663 6.04 -24.47 8.64
N GLU A 664 6.08 -24.80 7.35
CA GLU A 664 6.37 -26.14 6.87
C GLU A 664 7.84 -26.25 6.45
N PRO A 665 8.53 -27.29 6.88
CA PRO A 665 9.93 -27.50 6.50
C PRO A 665 10.12 -27.95 5.05
N VAL A 666 9.05 -28.34 4.37
CA VAL A 666 9.03 -28.67 2.95
C VAL A 666 7.75 -28.08 2.35
N THR A 667 7.87 -27.39 1.23
CA THR A 667 6.74 -26.89 0.46
C THR A 667 6.74 -27.47 -0.96
N VAL A 668 5.56 -27.45 -1.58
CA VAL A 668 5.40 -27.73 -2.99
C VAL A 668 4.69 -26.56 -3.65
N ASP A 669 5.10 -26.20 -4.84
CA ASP A 669 4.52 -25.16 -5.68
C ASP A 669 4.27 -25.73 -7.08
N VAL A 670 3.15 -25.34 -7.70
CA VAL A 670 2.82 -25.77 -9.06
C VAL A 670 2.66 -24.55 -9.97
N SER A 671 3.19 -24.67 -11.20
CA SER A 671 3.09 -23.60 -12.20
C SER A 671 3.02 -24.17 -13.62
N PRO A 672 2.44 -23.42 -14.60
CA PRO A 672 2.43 -23.83 -15.98
C PRO A 672 3.79 -23.63 -16.64
N GLU A 673 4.18 -24.59 -17.50
CA GLU A 673 5.32 -24.46 -18.40
C GLU A 673 4.85 -24.79 -19.82
N MET A 674 5.07 -23.90 -20.76
CA MET A 674 4.77 -24.14 -22.17
C MET A 674 6.05 -24.16 -23.00
N SER A 675 6.08 -25.03 -23.99
CA SER A 675 7.10 -25.02 -25.03
C SER A 675 6.47 -25.19 -26.41
N VAL A 676 6.95 -24.42 -27.37
CA VAL A 676 6.49 -24.50 -28.77
C VAL A 676 7.68 -24.86 -29.65
N LYS A 677 7.51 -25.91 -30.46
CA LYS A 677 8.51 -26.33 -31.45
C LYS A 677 7.82 -26.47 -32.81
N GLY A 678 8.02 -25.49 -33.66
CA GLY A 678 7.25 -25.38 -34.90
C GLY A 678 5.77 -25.12 -34.59
N ALA A 679 4.87 -25.97 -35.14
CA ALA A 679 3.44 -25.91 -34.86
C ALA A 679 3.00 -26.72 -33.63
N ALA A 680 3.90 -27.47 -33.03
CA ALA A 680 3.58 -28.32 -31.87
C ALA A 680 3.79 -27.56 -30.53
N ARG A 681 2.72 -27.44 -29.76
CA ARG A 681 2.72 -26.94 -28.38
C ARG A 681 2.80 -28.14 -27.42
N THR A 682 3.59 -28.01 -26.40
CA THR A 682 3.67 -28.97 -25.30
C THR A 682 3.43 -28.23 -24.00
N ASP A 683 2.39 -28.60 -23.28
CA ASP A 683 1.98 -28.07 -22.01
C ASP A 683 2.42 -28.98 -20.89
N ARG A 684 2.98 -28.40 -19.81
CA ARG A 684 3.46 -29.14 -18.66
C ARG A 684 3.09 -28.45 -17.37
N LEU A 685 2.82 -29.21 -16.35
CA LEU A 685 2.88 -28.77 -14.97
C LEU A 685 4.33 -28.86 -14.51
N THR A 686 4.82 -27.77 -13.97
CA THR A 686 6.11 -27.71 -13.29
C THR A 686 5.83 -27.74 -11.80
N VAL A 687 6.20 -28.83 -11.14
CA VAL A 687 6.01 -29.01 -9.70
C VAL A 687 7.36 -28.86 -9.03
N THR A 688 7.50 -27.84 -8.19
CA THR A 688 8.74 -27.53 -7.46
C THR A 688 8.58 -27.90 -6.00
N VAL A 689 9.37 -28.84 -5.54
CA VAL A 689 9.46 -29.19 -4.11
C VAL A 689 10.67 -28.48 -3.52
N THR A 690 10.43 -27.65 -2.49
CA THR A 690 11.47 -26.88 -1.80
C THR A 690 11.66 -27.37 -0.39
N ASN A 691 12.91 -27.66 -0.03
CA ASN A 691 13.31 -28.05 1.31
C ASN A 691 13.90 -26.84 2.06
N HIS A 692 13.17 -26.34 3.04
CA HIS A 692 13.56 -25.19 3.86
C HIS A 692 14.39 -25.59 5.10
N SER A 693 14.64 -26.90 5.29
CA SER A 693 15.53 -27.40 6.36
C SER A 693 16.99 -27.10 5.99
N PRO A 694 17.79 -26.53 6.89
CA PRO A 694 19.20 -26.24 6.59
C PRO A 694 20.11 -27.47 6.70
N ASP A 695 19.68 -28.54 7.36
CA ASP A 695 20.55 -29.64 7.76
C ASP A 695 20.08 -31.03 7.26
N THR A 696 18.81 -31.19 6.87
CA THR A 696 18.20 -32.49 6.58
C THR A 696 17.72 -32.57 5.13
N PRO A 697 18.26 -33.46 4.31
CA PRO A 697 17.69 -33.71 2.99
C PRO A 697 16.33 -34.46 3.10
N VAL A 698 15.47 -34.27 2.10
CA VAL A 698 14.17 -34.96 2.02
C VAL A 698 14.04 -35.68 0.68
N GLY A 699 13.52 -36.92 0.69
CA GLY A 699 13.22 -37.65 -0.54
C GLY A 699 11.78 -37.43 -0.97
N VAL A 700 11.54 -37.27 -2.28
CA VAL A 700 10.21 -37.26 -2.90
C VAL A 700 9.91 -38.67 -3.41
N THR A 701 8.84 -39.30 -2.91
CA THR A 701 8.49 -40.69 -3.25
C THR A 701 7.55 -40.79 -4.44
N GLY A 702 6.77 -39.73 -4.72
CA GLY A 702 5.85 -39.62 -5.85
C GLY A 702 5.10 -38.31 -5.79
N ILE A 703 4.55 -37.86 -6.93
CA ILE A 703 3.73 -36.65 -7.01
C ILE A 703 2.46 -36.98 -7.80
N ASP A 704 1.33 -36.91 -7.13
CA ASP A 704 0.03 -36.95 -7.78
C ASP A 704 -0.39 -35.56 -8.18
N TRP A 705 -0.96 -35.41 -9.37
CA TRP A 705 -1.40 -34.11 -9.91
C TRP A 705 -2.74 -34.21 -10.63
N SER A 706 -3.48 -33.09 -10.66
CA SER A 706 -4.66 -32.92 -11.55
C SER A 706 -4.67 -31.53 -12.17
N PHE A 707 -5.21 -31.44 -13.37
CA PHE A 707 -5.47 -30.21 -14.12
C PHE A 707 -6.86 -30.35 -14.75
N GLY A 708 -7.85 -29.61 -14.25
CA GLY A 708 -9.26 -29.88 -14.61
C GLY A 708 -9.62 -31.34 -14.37
N ASP A 709 -10.19 -31.99 -15.40
CA ASP A 709 -10.54 -33.39 -15.40
C ASP A 709 -9.37 -34.36 -15.70
N THR A 710 -8.21 -33.83 -16.10
CA THR A 710 -7.02 -34.61 -16.38
C THR A 710 -6.19 -34.81 -15.12
N SER A 711 -5.67 -36.03 -14.90
CA SER A 711 -4.83 -36.33 -13.73
C SER A 711 -3.77 -37.36 -14.04
N GLY A 712 -2.76 -37.42 -13.20
CA GLY A 712 -1.69 -38.41 -13.33
C GLY A 712 -0.76 -38.45 -12.12
N THR A 713 0.24 -39.30 -12.20
CA THR A 713 1.26 -39.43 -11.15
C THR A 713 2.65 -39.37 -11.78
N ILE A 714 3.52 -38.55 -11.25
CA ILE A 714 4.95 -38.58 -11.60
C ILE A 714 5.61 -39.66 -10.77
N THR A 715 5.99 -40.75 -11.40
CA THR A 715 6.63 -41.91 -10.76
C THR A 715 7.78 -42.43 -11.59
N GLY A 716 8.56 -43.38 -11.06
CA GLY A 716 9.60 -44.10 -11.82
C GLY A 716 10.86 -43.23 -12.07
N ARG A 717 11.37 -43.24 -13.30
CA ARG A 717 12.69 -42.62 -13.61
C ARG A 717 12.80 -41.13 -13.28
N ASP A 718 11.70 -40.38 -13.32
CA ASP A 718 11.69 -38.97 -12.98
C ASP A 718 11.82 -38.69 -11.48
N VAL A 719 11.49 -39.69 -10.65
CA VAL A 719 11.70 -39.73 -9.20
C VAL A 719 12.83 -40.70 -8.82
N ALA A 720 13.19 -41.66 -9.70
CA ALA A 720 14.06 -42.82 -9.43
C ALA A 720 15.55 -42.49 -9.18
N ASP A 721 16.04 -41.34 -9.56
CA ASP A 721 17.38 -40.86 -9.19
C ASP A 721 17.45 -40.38 -7.73
N GLY A 722 16.60 -41.01 -6.91
CA GLY A 722 16.55 -40.76 -5.49
C GLY A 722 15.81 -39.53 -5.07
N GLY A 723 14.97 -38.92 -5.92
CA GLY A 723 14.02 -37.83 -5.57
C GLY A 723 14.46 -36.85 -4.49
N THR A 724 15.73 -36.95 -4.08
CA THR A 724 16.26 -36.25 -2.91
C THR A 724 16.39 -34.77 -3.19
N VAL A 725 15.76 -33.96 -2.35
CA VAL A 725 15.93 -32.49 -2.31
C VAL A 725 16.91 -32.15 -1.20
N PRO A 726 18.09 -31.64 -1.54
CA PRO A 726 19.11 -31.27 -0.54
C PRO A 726 18.60 -30.18 0.43
N PRO A 727 19.26 -29.99 1.58
CA PRO A 727 19.01 -28.86 2.46
C PRO A 727 19.05 -27.52 1.72
N LEU A 728 18.07 -26.62 2.01
CA LEU A 728 17.94 -25.28 1.42
C LEU A 728 18.00 -25.28 -0.11
N ALA A 729 17.42 -26.29 -0.73
CA ALA A 729 17.38 -26.43 -2.18
C ALA A 729 15.97 -26.78 -2.67
N SER A 730 15.74 -26.56 -3.95
CA SER A 730 14.53 -26.94 -4.64
C SER A 730 14.83 -27.99 -5.72
N ARG A 731 13.86 -28.84 -5.99
CA ARG A 731 13.86 -29.77 -7.11
C ARG A 731 12.56 -29.66 -7.89
N THR A 732 12.69 -29.59 -9.20
CA THR A 732 11.56 -29.41 -10.11
C THR A 732 11.26 -30.74 -10.82
N PHE A 733 9.98 -31.09 -10.84
CA PHE A 733 9.42 -32.24 -11.54
C PHE A 733 8.45 -31.74 -12.62
N ARG A 734 8.25 -32.52 -13.69
CA ARG A 734 7.39 -32.08 -14.81
C ARG A 734 6.40 -33.18 -15.19
N ALA A 735 5.15 -32.80 -15.35
CA ALA A 735 4.09 -33.62 -15.91
C ALA A 735 3.57 -33.01 -17.21
N THR A 736 3.44 -33.81 -18.27
CA THR A 736 2.80 -33.34 -19.51
C THR A 736 1.30 -33.37 -19.36
N VAL A 737 0.65 -32.26 -19.73
CA VAL A 737 -0.81 -32.13 -19.78
C VAL A 737 -1.22 -32.21 -21.26
N GLU A 738 -2.01 -33.24 -21.59
CA GLU A 738 -2.48 -33.43 -22.96
C GLU A 738 -3.86 -32.77 -23.14
N GLY A 739 -4.09 -32.15 -24.30
CA GLY A 739 -5.39 -31.63 -24.68
C GLY A 739 -5.82 -30.32 -23.98
N ALA A 740 -4.92 -29.64 -23.29
CA ALA A 740 -5.26 -28.37 -22.64
C ALA A 740 -5.65 -27.30 -23.67
N SER A 741 -6.81 -26.68 -23.47
CA SER A 741 -7.26 -25.56 -24.27
C SER A 741 -6.40 -24.31 -24.00
N ALA A 742 -6.08 -23.56 -25.05
CA ALA A 742 -5.39 -22.28 -24.86
C ALA A 742 -6.33 -21.30 -24.12
N TYR A 743 -5.79 -20.61 -23.13
CA TYR A 743 -6.48 -19.61 -22.30
C TYR A 743 -7.58 -20.15 -21.36
N ALA A 744 -7.94 -21.43 -21.40
CA ALA A 744 -8.83 -22.00 -20.40
C ALA A 744 -8.14 -22.05 -19.03
N VAL A 745 -8.83 -21.60 -17.99
CA VAL A 745 -8.34 -21.62 -16.62
C VAL A 745 -8.97 -22.82 -15.90
N GLU A 746 -8.13 -23.72 -15.43
CA GLU A 746 -8.55 -24.97 -14.80
C GLU A 746 -8.04 -25.05 -13.36
N PRO A 747 -8.76 -25.70 -12.44
CA PRO A 747 -8.25 -25.98 -11.11
C PRO A 747 -7.11 -26.99 -11.17
N VAL A 748 -6.03 -26.70 -10.48
CA VAL A 748 -4.82 -27.54 -10.41
C VAL A 748 -4.58 -27.96 -8.98
N ARG A 749 -4.25 -29.23 -8.78
CA ARG A 749 -3.87 -29.78 -7.48
C ARG A 749 -2.65 -30.65 -7.61
N VAL A 750 -1.74 -30.54 -6.65
CA VAL A 750 -0.56 -31.40 -6.53
C VAL A 750 -0.42 -31.92 -5.11
N SER A 751 0.08 -33.15 -4.99
CA SER A 751 0.30 -33.81 -3.72
C SER A 751 1.61 -34.61 -3.80
N ALA A 752 2.65 -34.15 -3.10
CA ALA A 752 3.96 -34.81 -3.09
C ALA A 752 4.14 -35.62 -1.81
N GLY A 753 4.34 -36.92 -1.98
CA GLY A 753 4.72 -37.85 -0.88
C GLY A 753 6.21 -37.70 -0.56
N LEU A 754 6.55 -37.67 0.73
CA LEU A 754 7.91 -37.51 1.22
C LEU A 754 8.44 -38.78 1.85
N SER A 755 9.76 -38.97 1.88
CA SER A 755 10.43 -40.15 2.43
C SER A 755 10.26 -40.31 3.95
N ASP A 756 9.87 -39.30 4.67
CA ASP A 756 9.55 -39.30 6.09
C ASP A 756 8.07 -39.61 6.40
N GLY A 757 7.28 -39.98 5.36
CA GLY A 757 5.87 -40.30 5.46
C GLY A 757 4.90 -39.12 5.43
N ARG A 758 5.37 -37.88 5.41
CA ARG A 758 4.53 -36.70 5.22
C ARG A 758 4.08 -36.58 3.78
N THR A 759 3.00 -35.81 3.59
CA THR A 759 2.51 -35.40 2.28
C THR A 759 2.34 -33.89 2.27
N VAL A 760 2.94 -33.21 1.32
CA VAL A 760 2.78 -31.76 1.08
C VAL A 760 1.89 -31.54 -0.14
N ARG A 761 1.06 -30.49 -0.10
CA ARG A 761 0.03 -30.21 -1.10
C ARG A 761 0.05 -28.76 -1.49
N ASP A 762 -0.31 -28.53 -2.75
CA ASP A 762 -0.59 -27.21 -3.28
C ASP A 762 -1.80 -27.28 -4.20
N SER A 763 -2.50 -26.16 -4.33
CA SER A 763 -3.63 -26.02 -5.25
C SER A 763 -3.68 -24.61 -5.80
N ASP A 764 -3.89 -24.49 -7.10
CA ASP A 764 -3.98 -23.23 -7.82
C ASP A 764 -5.07 -23.32 -8.91
N SER A 765 -5.29 -22.22 -9.63
CA SER A 765 -6.13 -22.19 -10.83
C SER A 765 -5.43 -21.39 -11.91
N PHE A 766 -5.00 -22.05 -12.96
CA PHE A 766 -4.34 -21.40 -14.10
C PHE A 766 -4.58 -22.15 -15.40
N GLY A 767 -4.18 -21.52 -16.50
CA GLY A 767 -4.22 -22.10 -17.83
C GLY A 767 -2.88 -22.04 -18.53
N PHE A 768 -2.85 -22.63 -19.74
CA PHE A 768 -1.72 -22.49 -20.66
C PHE A 768 -2.01 -21.38 -21.65
N SER A 769 -1.42 -20.23 -21.45
CA SER A 769 -1.74 -18.98 -22.16
C SER A 769 -0.58 -18.53 -23.06
N PRO A 770 -0.51 -19.07 -24.31
CA PRO A 770 0.55 -18.68 -25.25
C PRO A 770 0.28 -17.29 -25.83
N ILE A 771 1.27 -16.42 -25.80
CA ILE A 771 1.29 -15.18 -26.61
C ILE A 771 2.16 -15.46 -27.82
N THR A 772 1.52 -15.70 -28.96
CA THR A 772 2.19 -16.13 -30.19
C THR A 772 2.86 -14.96 -30.89
N ARG A 773 4.05 -15.20 -31.47
CA ARG A 773 4.73 -14.20 -32.28
C ARG A 773 3.98 -13.93 -33.58
N ALA A 774 3.34 -12.78 -33.67
CA ALA A 774 2.65 -12.29 -34.85
C ALA A 774 2.54 -10.76 -34.81
N THR A 775 2.57 -10.14 -35.95
CA THR A 775 2.37 -8.69 -36.10
C THR A 775 1.01 -8.46 -36.79
N PRO A 776 -0.03 -8.14 -36.02
CA PRO A 776 -1.35 -7.88 -36.56
C PRO A 776 -1.43 -6.54 -37.27
N HIS A 777 -2.31 -6.44 -38.28
CA HIS A 777 -2.59 -5.21 -38.97
C HIS A 777 -4.10 -4.98 -39.06
N LEU A 778 -4.52 -3.74 -38.97
CA LEU A 778 -5.90 -3.32 -39.22
C LEU A 778 -5.98 -2.72 -40.64
N VAL A 779 -6.61 -3.42 -41.56
CA VAL A 779 -6.77 -3.04 -42.95
C VAL A 779 -8.25 -3.04 -43.32
N ASP A 780 -8.76 -1.92 -43.79
CA ASP A 780 -10.19 -1.74 -44.14
C ASP A 780 -11.15 -2.23 -43.05
N GLY A 781 -10.83 -1.92 -41.77
CA GLY A 781 -11.62 -2.29 -40.61
C GLY A 781 -11.50 -3.77 -40.17
N ARG A 782 -10.61 -4.53 -40.78
CA ARG A 782 -10.42 -5.96 -40.47
C ARG A 782 -9.03 -6.26 -39.97
N LEU A 783 -8.95 -7.14 -38.98
CA LEU A 783 -7.67 -7.68 -38.49
C LEU A 783 -7.09 -8.68 -39.50
N THR A 784 -5.82 -8.51 -39.80
CA THR A 784 -5.03 -9.42 -40.64
C THR A 784 -3.70 -9.74 -39.96
N GLY A 785 -2.99 -10.78 -40.42
CA GLY A 785 -1.69 -11.17 -39.84
C GLY A 785 -1.79 -12.02 -38.55
N LEU A 786 -2.98 -12.42 -38.14
CA LEU A 786 -3.18 -13.28 -36.95
C LEU A 786 -3.10 -14.79 -37.29
N GLY A 787 -3.45 -15.20 -38.49
CA GLY A 787 -3.38 -16.61 -38.89
C GLY A 787 -4.12 -17.55 -37.96
N ASN A 788 -3.41 -18.57 -37.45
CA ASN A 788 -3.91 -19.53 -36.47
C ASN A 788 -3.55 -19.17 -35.02
N VAL A 789 -3.34 -17.89 -34.72
CA VAL A 789 -3.09 -17.44 -33.34
C VAL A 789 -4.30 -17.80 -32.47
N PRO A 790 -4.10 -18.48 -31.34
CA PRO A 790 -5.18 -18.74 -30.39
C PRO A 790 -5.83 -17.44 -29.92
N LYS A 791 -7.13 -17.48 -29.71
CA LYS A 791 -7.94 -16.34 -29.25
C LYS A 791 -8.60 -16.63 -27.93
N VAL A 792 -8.94 -15.60 -27.19
CA VAL A 792 -9.89 -15.62 -26.09
C VAL A 792 -11.27 -15.35 -26.67
N ASP A 793 -12.22 -16.25 -26.45
CA ASP A 793 -13.62 -16.06 -26.77
C ASP A 793 -14.29 -15.28 -25.64
N LEU A 794 -14.79 -14.08 -25.92
CA LEU A 794 -15.38 -13.22 -24.91
C LEU A 794 -16.70 -13.77 -24.35
N SER A 795 -17.37 -14.67 -25.06
CA SER A 795 -18.58 -15.33 -24.58
C SER A 795 -18.31 -16.36 -23.47
N GLU A 796 -17.06 -16.84 -23.36
CA GLU A 796 -16.64 -17.86 -22.39
C GLU A 796 -15.92 -17.27 -21.16
N VAL A 797 -15.72 -15.95 -21.12
CA VAL A 797 -14.98 -15.32 -19.99
C VAL A 797 -15.92 -14.73 -18.94
N GLY A 798 -15.41 -14.55 -17.74
CA GLY A 798 -16.16 -14.00 -16.62
C GLY A 798 -16.61 -12.55 -16.85
N THR A 799 -17.73 -12.19 -16.27
CA THR A 799 -18.27 -10.83 -16.28
C THR A 799 -18.22 -10.21 -14.90
N TYR A 800 -18.11 -8.89 -14.87
CA TYR A 800 -18.15 -8.11 -13.65
C TYR A 800 -19.28 -7.07 -13.71
N ASN A 801 -19.90 -6.76 -12.57
CA ASN A 801 -21.07 -5.89 -12.43
C ASN A 801 -22.33 -6.35 -13.19
N GLY A 802 -22.45 -7.64 -13.49
CA GLY A 802 -23.66 -8.23 -14.03
C GLY A 802 -23.95 -7.90 -15.48
N ILE A 803 -22.93 -7.58 -16.27
CA ILE A 803 -23.06 -7.62 -17.73
C ILE A 803 -23.42 -9.06 -18.09
N GLU A 804 -24.57 -9.22 -18.73
CA GLU A 804 -24.90 -10.50 -19.35
C GLU A 804 -23.90 -10.77 -20.51
N PRO A 805 -23.35 -11.96 -20.62
CA PRO A 805 -22.42 -12.31 -21.71
C PRO A 805 -22.96 -12.03 -23.11
N SER A 806 -24.30 -11.98 -23.25
CA SER A 806 -24.98 -11.62 -24.49
C SER A 806 -24.84 -10.15 -24.90
N VAL A 807 -24.40 -9.26 -24.00
CA VAL A 807 -24.25 -7.82 -24.26
C VAL A 807 -22.93 -7.49 -24.93
N VAL A 808 -21.88 -8.26 -24.61
CA VAL A 808 -20.56 -8.11 -25.24
C VAL A 808 -20.08 -9.49 -25.67
N ASP A 809 -19.90 -9.68 -26.94
CA ASP A 809 -19.41 -10.90 -27.53
C ASP A 809 -18.24 -10.56 -28.45
N GLY A 810 -17.40 -11.50 -28.81
CA GLY A 810 -16.29 -11.26 -29.72
C GLY A 810 -15.06 -12.09 -29.43
N ASP A 811 -13.98 -11.65 -30.02
CA ASP A 811 -12.70 -12.34 -29.98
C ASP A 811 -11.59 -11.40 -29.59
N LEU A 812 -10.66 -11.88 -28.76
CA LEU A 812 -9.51 -11.14 -28.29
C LEU A 812 -8.23 -11.96 -28.50
N TRP A 813 -7.17 -11.29 -28.98
CA TRP A 813 -5.86 -11.90 -29.23
C TRP A 813 -4.77 -11.11 -28.51
N ALA A 814 -3.80 -11.81 -27.94
CA ALA A 814 -2.53 -11.25 -27.52
C ALA A 814 -1.40 -11.82 -28.40
N THR A 815 -0.58 -10.94 -28.98
CA THR A 815 0.55 -11.31 -29.83
C THR A 815 1.76 -10.41 -29.57
N TRP A 816 2.90 -10.72 -30.15
CA TRP A 816 4.11 -9.94 -29.93
C TRP A 816 5.07 -9.96 -31.12
N ASP A 817 5.91 -8.95 -31.19
CA ASP A 817 7.15 -8.93 -32.00
C ASP A 817 8.32 -8.36 -31.19
N ASP A 818 9.47 -8.15 -31.80
CA ASP A 818 10.67 -7.66 -31.11
C ASP A 818 10.52 -6.21 -30.58
N LYS A 819 9.47 -5.49 -30.98
CA LYS A 819 9.23 -4.08 -30.62
C LYS A 819 8.06 -3.90 -29.65
N ASN A 820 7.00 -4.67 -29.82
CA ASN A 820 5.72 -4.42 -29.18
C ASN A 820 5.07 -5.70 -28.63
N LEU A 821 4.31 -5.52 -27.57
CA LEU A 821 3.19 -6.36 -27.21
C LEU A 821 1.95 -5.83 -27.94
N TYR A 822 1.19 -6.70 -28.58
CA TYR A 822 -0.05 -6.36 -29.28
C TYR A 822 -1.24 -6.97 -28.57
N VAL A 823 -2.30 -6.20 -28.43
CA VAL A 823 -3.63 -6.69 -28.06
C VAL A 823 -4.59 -6.28 -29.16
N SER A 824 -5.31 -7.24 -29.70
CA SER A 824 -6.30 -7.04 -30.76
C SER A 824 -7.64 -7.59 -30.30
N ALA A 825 -8.74 -6.92 -30.67
CA ALA A 825 -10.06 -7.39 -30.33
C ALA A 825 -11.06 -7.10 -31.47
N VAL A 826 -12.02 -7.99 -31.65
CA VAL A 826 -13.24 -7.75 -32.40
C VAL A 826 -14.39 -7.92 -31.44
N VAL A 827 -15.00 -6.83 -31.05
CA VAL A 827 -16.08 -6.77 -30.06
C VAL A 827 -17.41 -6.59 -30.81
N ARG A 828 -18.37 -7.48 -30.59
CA ARG A 828 -19.74 -7.38 -31.11
C ARG A 828 -20.61 -6.70 -30.04
N GLU A 829 -21.14 -5.56 -30.39
CA GLU A 829 -21.91 -4.70 -29.46
C GLU A 829 -22.90 -3.82 -30.25
N GLU A 830 -24.10 -3.62 -29.71
CA GLU A 830 -25.12 -2.77 -30.39
C GLU A 830 -24.67 -1.30 -30.40
N ASP A 831 -24.16 -0.83 -29.26
CA ASP A 831 -23.73 0.56 -29.07
C ASP A 831 -22.24 0.63 -28.73
N HIS A 832 -21.50 1.45 -29.46
CA HIS A 832 -20.13 1.81 -29.13
C HIS A 832 -20.06 3.23 -28.56
N ARG A 833 -19.48 3.37 -27.36
CA ARG A 833 -19.46 4.63 -26.63
C ARG A 833 -18.05 5.13 -26.36
N THR A 834 -17.61 5.95 -27.28
CA THR A 834 -16.26 6.50 -27.27
C THR A 834 -16.04 7.44 -26.09
N ALA A 835 -14.96 7.24 -25.36
CA ALA A 835 -14.53 8.17 -24.30
C ALA A 835 -14.24 9.57 -24.89
N ARG A 836 -14.46 10.63 -24.11
CA ARG A 836 -14.22 12.00 -24.61
C ARG A 836 -12.74 12.31 -24.82
N LYS A 837 -11.88 11.80 -23.91
CA LYS A 837 -10.43 12.02 -23.88
C LYS A 837 -9.68 10.74 -23.56
N VAL A 838 -8.39 10.66 -23.87
CA VAL A 838 -7.54 9.51 -23.56
C VAL A 838 -7.52 9.21 -22.05
N ALA A 839 -7.50 10.21 -21.19
CA ALA A 839 -7.58 10.05 -19.75
C ALA A 839 -8.91 9.44 -19.25
N TRP A 840 -9.93 9.37 -20.08
CA TRP A 840 -11.26 8.84 -19.75
C TRP A 840 -11.51 7.44 -20.33
N LEU A 841 -10.52 6.85 -20.98
CA LEU A 841 -10.61 5.50 -21.52
C LEU A 841 -11.01 4.44 -20.50
N PRO A 842 -10.59 4.50 -19.20
CA PRO A 842 -11.07 3.53 -18.22
C PRO A 842 -12.59 3.49 -18.03
N ALA A 843 -13.30 4.54 -18.42
CA ALA A 843 -14.77 4.63 -18.30
C ALA A 843 -15.50 4.64 -19.64
N GLY A 844 -14.80 4.63 -20.76
CA GLY A 844 -15.34 4.45 -22.10
C GLY A 844 -15.30 3.01 -22.56
N ASP A 845 -15.91 2.71 -23.69
CA ASP A 845 -15.69 1.43 -24.39
C ASP A 845 -14.21 1.35 -24.75
N SER A 846 -13.51 0.40 -24.15
CA SER A 846 -12.05 0.32 -24.24
C SER A 846 -11.52 -1.07 -23.91
N ILE A 847 -10.27 -1.32 -24.27
CA ILE A 847 -9.55 -2.53 -23.89
C ILE A 847 -8.64 -2.22 -22.71
N GLY A 848 -8.83 -2.92 -21.61
CA GLY A 848 -7.93 -2.89 -20.45
C GLY A 848 -6.85 -3.95 -20.58
N ILE A 849 -5.60 -3.60 -20.28
CA ILE A 849 -4.43 -4.47 -20.37
C ILE A 849 -3.65 -4.36 -19.06
N GLY A 850 -3.76 -5.38 -18.21
CA GLY A 850 -2.97 -5.50 -17.01
C GLY A 850 -1.77 -6.40 -17.24
N VAL A 851 -0.56 -5.96 -16.90
CA VAL A 851 0.66 -6.77 -17.02
C VAL A 851 1.58 -6.56 -15.83
N GLN A 852 2.23 -7.63 -15.37
CA GLN A 852 3.28 -7.58 -14.35
C GLN A 852 4.38 -8.61 -14.64
N PRO A 853 5.64 -8.35 -14.27
CA PRO A 853 6.70 -9.35 -14.34
C PRO A 853 6.45 -10.53 -13.40
N GLY A 854 6.89 -11.71 -13.79
CA GLY A 854 6.87 -12.90 -12.95
C GLY A 854 5.51 -13.56 -12.81
N LYS A 855 5.32 -14.32 -11.72
CA LYS A 855 4.08 -15.04 -11.41
C LYS A 855 2.97 -14.09 -10.94
N PRO A 856 1.68 -14.51 -11.02
CA PRO A 856 0.57 -13.73 -10.49
C PRO A 856 0.78 -13.35 -9.03
N GLY A 857 0.65 -12.05 -8.73
CA GLY A 857 0.88 -11.53 -7.38
C GLY A 857 2.33 -11.51 -6.91
N GLU A 858 3.27 -11.97 -7.71
CA GLU A 858 4.68 -11.84 -7.38
C GLU A 858 5.06 -10.37 -7.28
N GLY A 859 5.54 -9.97 -6.13
CA GLY A 859 5.87 -8.57 -5.87
C GLY A 859 4.81 -7.76 -5.13
N LEU A 860 3.61 -8.28 -4.89
CA LEU A 860 2.67 -7.63 -3.97
C LEU A 860 3.31 -7.42 -2.60
N GLY A 861 3.20 -6.19 -2.11
CA GLY A 861 3.85 -5.81 -0.85
C GLY A 861 5.37 -5.72 -0.92
N ARG A 862 5.98 -5.86 -2.08
CA ARG A 862 7.42 -5.72 -2.32
C ARG A 862 7.70 -4.42 -3.06
N TRP A 863 8.78 -3.76 -2.72
CA TRP A 863 9.26 -2.57 -3.41
C TRP A 863 9.59 -2.89 -4.87
N GLY A 864 9.24 -1.99 -5.79
CA GLY A 864 9.57 -2.14 -7.20
C GLY A 864 8.76 -3.21 -7.93
N ALA A 865 7.57 -3.54 -7.45
CA ALA A 865 6.63 -4.29 -8.27
C ALA A 865 6.27 -3.45 -9.50
N ASP A 866 6.92 -3.77 -10.61
CA ASP A 866 6.66 -3.11 -11.89
C ASP A 866 5.43 -3.74 -12.50
N TRP A 867 4.27 -3.12 -12.35
CA TRP A 867 3.04 -3.54 -12.98
C TRP A 867 2.34 -2.37 -13.66
N TYR A 868 1.66 -2.65 -14.75
CA TYR A 868 1.02 -1.64 -15.55
C TYR A 868 -0.45 -1.99 -15.74
N MET A 869 -1.31 -1.01 -15.60
CA MET A 869 -2.69 -1.07 -16.04
C MET A 869 -2.91 -0.02 -17.10
N LEU A 870 -3.16 -0.48 -18.31
CA LEU A 870 -3.30 0.32 -19.50
C LEU A 870 -4.75 0.23 -20.00
N TYR A 871 -5.27 1.32 -20.52
CA TYR A 871 -6.56 1.35 -21.22
C TYR A 871 -6.36 1.90 -22.62
N ALA A 872 -6.89 1.20 -23.61
CA ALA A 872 -6.72 1.56 -25.00
C ALA A 872 -8.06 1.65 -25.73
N GLY A 873 -8.27 2.68 -26.51
CA GLY A 873 -9.51 2.89 -27.26
C GLY A 873 -9.49 4.18 -28.06
N ASP A 874 -10.62 4.50 -28.67
CA ASP A 874 -10.81 5.77 -29.38
C ASP A 874 -11.35 6.86 -28.46
N THR A 875 -11.16 8.13 -28.85
CA THR A 875 -11.68 9.28 -28.12
C THR A 875 -12.26 10.34 -29.03
N LEU A 876 -13.31 11.02 -28.55
CA LEU A 876 -14.03 12.05 -29.32
C LEU A 876 -13.18 13.28 -29.66
N THR A 877 -12.19 13.61 -28.84
CA THR A 877 -11.47 14.89 -28.96
C THR A 877 -9.98 14.76 -29.21
N GLN A 878 -9.39 13.57 -28.98
CA GLN A 878 -7.94 13.36 -29.09
C GLN A 878 -7.56 12.22 -30.04
N GLY A 879 -8.56 11.49 -30.57
CA GLY A 879 -8.33 10.27 -31.36
C GLY A 879 -7.92 9.08 -30.51
N PRO A 880 -7.57 7.95 -31.15
CA PRO A 880 -7.18 6.73 -30.47
C PRO A 880 -5.93 6.91 -29.62
N GLY A 881 -5.88 6.26 -28.44
CA GLY A 881 -4.74 6.36 -27.55
C GLY A 881 -4.71 5.28 -26.46
N VAL A 882 -3.61 5.24 -25.71
CA VAL A 882 -3.44 4.42 -24.51
C VAL A 882 -3.23 5.32 -23.31
N PHE A 883 -3.97 5.05 -22.26
CA PHE A 883 -3.84 5.69 -20.95
C PHE A 883 -3.26 4.69 -19.96
N VAL A 884 -2.24 5.08 -19.19
CA VAL A 884 -1.75 4.29 -18.08
C VAL A 884 -2.32 4.84 -16.77
N GLU A 885 -2.98 3.99 -16.01
CA GLU A 885 -3.60 4.35 -14.74
C GLU A 885 -2.77 3.91 -13.53
N SER A 886 -2.10 2.76 -13.60
CA SER A 886 -1.31 2.21 -12.51
C SER A 886 0.08 1.82 -12.98
N LEU A 887 1.10 2.07 -12.16
CA LEU A 887 2.44 2.33 -12.63
C LEU A 887 3.55 1.75 -11.76
N PRO A 888 4.70 1.45 -12.37
CA PRO A 888 5.99 1.46 -11.70
C PRO A 888 6.33 2.85 -11.13
N LYS A 889 7.27 2.87 -10.18
CA LYS A 889 7.67 4.04 -9.40
C LYS A 889 7.98 5.32 -10.20
N ASP A 890 8.59 5.21 -11.37
CA ASP A 890 9.11 6.36 -12.13
C ASP A 890 8.30 6.67 -13.40
N TYR A 891 7.07 6.18 -13.49
CA TYR A 891 6.24 6.41 -14.68
C TYR A 891 5.06 7.34 -14.34
N PRO A 892 4.87 8.47 -15.07
CA PRO A 892 3.74 9.36 -14.79
C PRO A 892 2.41 8.75 -15.28
N VAL A 893 1.33 8.94 -14.51
CA VAL A 893 -0.04 8.66 -14.95
C VAL A 893 -0.34 9.49 -16.19
N GLY A 894 -0.89 8.87 -17.22
CA GLY A 894 -1.24 9.64 -18.42
C GLY A 894 -1.14 8.87 -19.73
N PRO A 895 -1.14 9.57 -20.86
CA PRO A 895 -0.97 8.96 -22.17
C PRO A 895 0.38 8.25 -22.32
N VAL A 896 0.38 7.06 -22.92
CA VAL A 896 1.59 6.25 -23.15
C VAL A 896 2.28 6.68 -24.45
N PRO A 897 3.45 7.33 -24.38
CA PRO A 897 4.12 7.81 -25.60
C PRO A 897 4.60 6.68 -26.51
N GLY A 898 4.23 6.76 -27.79
CA GLY A 898 4.66 5.80 -28.82
C GLY A 898 3.91 4.49 -28.82
N ALA A 899 2.84 4.34 -28.03
CA ALA A 899 1.83 3.32 -28.28
C ALA A 899 1.03 3.69 -29.54
N ASP A 900 0.68 2.68 -30.36
CA ASP A 900 -0.17 2.85 -31.55
C ASP A 900 -1.51 2.15 -31.29
N VAL A 901 -2.59 2.88 -31.46
CA VAL A 901 -3.95 2.36 -31.30
C VAL A 901 -4.73 2.68 -32.55
N ARG A 902 -5.40 1.67 -33.07
CA ARG A 902 -6.32 1.80 -34.19
C ARG A 902 -7.64 1.18 -33.82
N VAL A 903 -8.71 1.91 -34.05
CA VAL A 903 -10.08 1.47 -33.79
C VAL A 903 -10.88 1.65 -35.06
N ALA A 904 -11.65 0.64 -35.43
CA ALA A 904 -12.58 0.70 -36.55
C ALA A 904 -13.96 0.20 -36.13
N ARG A 905 -14.99 0.97 -36.42
CA ARG A 905 -16.37 0.63 -36.15
C ARG A 905 -17.09 0.28 -37.44
N ASP A 906 -17.75 -0.87 -37.49
CA ASP A 906 -18.71 -1.27 -38.51
C ASP A 906 -20.12 -1.23 -37.90
N GLU A 907 -20.83 -0.14 -38.14
CA GLU A 907 -22.18 0.06 -37.60
C GLU A 907 -23.18 -0.93 -38.17
N ALA A 908 -22.98 -1.39 -39.40
CA ALA A 908 -23.90 -2.36 -40.03
C ALA A 908 -23.76 -3.76 -39.42
N ALA A 909 -22.55 -4.13 -39.06
CA ALA A 909 -22.25 -5.41 -38.42
C ALA A 909 -22.37 -5.34 -36.87
N GLY A 910 -22.49 -4.13 -36.28
CA GLY A 910 -22.45 -3.95 -34.83
C GLY A 910 -21.10 -4.36 -34.23
N THR A 911 -19.99 -4.15 -34.93
CA THR A 911 -18.67 -4.59 -34.44
C THR A 911 -17.69 -3.44 -34.30
N THR A 912 -16.92 -3.46 -33.22
CA THR A 912 -15.76 -2.56 -32.99
C THR A 912 -14.47 -3.39 -32.99
N THR A 913 -13.56 -3.02 -33.88
CA THR A 913 -12.27 -3.71 -34.02
C THR A 913 -11.17 -2.83 -33.41
N TYR A 914 -10.39 -3.38 -32.51
CA TYR A 914 -9.25 -2.72 -31.87
C TYR A 914 -7.95 -3.38 -32.28
N LEU A 915 -6.91 -2.57 -32.50
CA LEU A 915 -5.52 -2.99 -32.59
C LEU A 915 -4.68 -2.06 -31.72
N VAL A 916 -4.07 -2.61 -30.69
CA VAL A 916 -3.24 -1.90 -29.73
C VAL A 916 -1.82 -2.42 -29.79
N ALA A 917 -0.84 -1.55 -30.00
CA ALA A 917 0.57 -1.87 -29.97
C ALA A 917 1.26 -1.09 -28.83
N VAL A 918 1.76 -1.79 -27.83
CA VAL A 918 2.46 -1.22 -26.68
C VAL A 918 3.95 -1.55 -26.80
N PRO A 919 4.84 -0.55 -26.96
CA PRO A 919 6.27 -0.82 -27.07
C PRO A 919 6.82 -1.43 -25.77
N TRP A 920 7.61 -2.50 -25.86
CA TRP A 920 8.25 -3.16 -24.71
C TRP A 920 9.00 -2.19 -23.80
N LYS A 921 9.66 -1.19 -24.38
CA LYS A 921 10.35 -0.14 -23.61
C LYS A 921 9.43 0.70 -22.71
N ARG A 922 8.11 0.65 -22.90
CA ARG A 922 7.09 1.38 -22.13
C ARG A 922 6.50 0.55 -20.99
N ILE A 923 6.74 -0.74 -21.04
CA ILE A 923 6.31 -1.69 -20.00
C ILE A 923 7.51 -2.48 -19.44
N ALA A 924 8.69 -1.84 -19.42
CA ALA A 924 9.88 -2.44 -18.80
C ALA A 924 9.61 -2.77 -17.31
N PRO A 925 10.14 -3.88 -16.77
CA PRO A 925 11.17 -4.74 -17.33
C PRO A 925 10.65 -5.88 -18.24
N LEU A 926 9.33 -5.89 -18.57
CA LEU A 926 8.80 -6.87 -19.51
C LEU A 926 9.49 -6.71 -20.88
N SER A 927 9.89 -7.83 -21.44
CA SER A 927 10.59 -7.85 -22.73
C SER A 927 10.60 -9.27 -23.31
N PRO A 928 10.86 -9.43 -24.62
CA PRO A 928 11.05 -10.76 -25.21
C PRO A 928 12.21 -11.57 -24.64
N ALA A 929 13.14 -10.94 -23.93
CA ALA A 929 14.24 -11.62 -23.23
C ALA A 929 13.75 -12.38 -21.99
N ASN A 930 12.66 -11.90 -21.36
CA ASN A 930 11.99 -12.53 -20.24
C ASN A 930 10.60 -13.00 -20.69
N PRO A 931 10.50 -14.16 -21.35
CA PRO A 931 9.29 -14.52 -22.10
C PRO A 931 8.08 -14.93 -21.25
N SER A 932 8.22 -15.02 -19.92
CA SER A 932 7.12 -15.37 -19.01
C SER A 932 6.80 -14.18 -18.11
N PHE A 933 5.51 -13.82 -18.02
CA PHE A 933 5.00 -12.77 -17.17
C PHE A 933 3.52 -13.01 -16.86
N SER A 934 2.89 -12.16 -16.07
CA SER A 934 1.46 -12.30 -15.76
C SER A 934 0.65 -11.20 -16.42
N MET A 935 -0.54 -11.55 -16.87
CA MET A 935 -1.40 -10.67 -17.66
C MET A 935 -2.88 -10.87 -17.34
N THR A 936 -3.65 -9.80 -17.45
CA THR A 936 -5.12 -9.83 -17.57
C THR A 936 -5.56 -8.91 -18.69
N LEU A 937 -6.70 -9.24 -19.29
CA LEU A 937 -7.30 -8.45 -20.37
C LEU A 937 -8.77 -8.19 -20.03
N THR A 938 -9.23 -6.97 -20.26
CA THR A 938 -10.64 -6.61 -20.07
C THR A 938 -11.19 -5.90 -21.30
N VAL A 939 -12.47 -6.09 -21.54
CA VAL A 939 -13.27 -5.27 -22.46
C VAL A 939 -14.21 -4.44 -21.60
N ASN A 940 -14.02 -3.15 -21.57
CA ASN A 940 -14.82 -2.23 -20.79
C ASN A 940 -16.00 -1.74 -21.61
N LYS A 941 -17.19 -1.73 -21.02
CA LYS A 941 -18.43 -1.27 -21.61
C LYS A 941 -19.00 -0.08 -20.84
N ASN A 942 -19.43 0.93 -21.57
CA ASN A 942 -20.04 2.14 -21.02
C ASN A 942 -21.57 1.98 -20.88
N ASP A 943 -22.16 2.52 -19.79
CA ASP A 943 -23.60 2.41 -19.48
C ASP A 943 -24.52 3.33 -20.32
N GLY A 944 -23.94 4.17 -21.18
CA GLY A 944 -24.71 5.07 -22.01
C GLY A 944 -25.26 6.32 -21.37
N VAL A 945 -25.03 6.50 -20.11
CA VAL A 945 -25.43 7.74 -19.44
C VAL A 945 -24.42 8.84 -19.76
N GLN A 946 -24.74 9.72 -20.71
CA GLN A 946 -23.89 10.87 -21.03
C GLN A 946 -23.78 11.79 -19.80
N ARG A 947 -22.58 11.90 -19.30
CA ARG A 947 -22.23 12.83 -18.20
C ARG A 947 -20.97 13.59 -18.66
N ASP A 948 -20.74 14.79 -18.09
CA ASP A 948 -19.64 15.67 -18.50
C ASP A 948 -18.24 15.22 -18.02
N ASN A 949 -18.10 14.01 -17.47
CA ASN A 949 -16.86 13.59 -16.86
C ASN A 949 -16.63 12.07 -16.94
N TYR A 950 -15.43 11.71 -16.65
CA TYR A 950 -14.77 10.43 -16.72
C TYR A 950 -15.49 9.24 -16.08
N ARG A 951 -16.05 9.38 -14.88
CA ARG A 951 -16.70 8.26 -14.17
C ARG A 951 -18.22 8.30 -14.23
N SER A 952 -18.70 9.30 -14.82
CA SER A 952 -20.10 9.46 -15.03
C SER A 952 -20.62 8.79 -16.31
N LEU A 953 -19.72 8.28 -17.08
CA LEU A 953 -20.00 7.21 -18.00
C LEU A 953 -19.89 5.94 -17.13
N GLY A 954 -20.96 5.50 -16.48
CA GLY A 954 -20.92 4.33 -15.63
C GLY A 954 -20.46 3.15 -16.47
N LEU A 955 -19.52 2.39 -15.96
CA LEU A 955 -19.22 1.08 -16.48
C LEU A 955 -20.42 0.21 -16.13
N ASP A 956 -21.15 -0.29 -17.11
CA ASP A 956 -22.12 -1.36 -16.90
C ASP A 956 -21.44 -2.64 -16.43
N GLY A 957 -20.11 -2.70 -16.63
CA GLY A 957 -19.25 -3.79 -16.25
C GLY A 957 -18.18 -4.06 -17.29
N TRP A 958 -17.44 -5.11 -17.14
CA TRP A 958 -16.44 -5.59 -18.12
C TRP A 958 -16.38 -7.10 -18.16
N GLN A 959 -16.00 -7.64 -19.32
CA GLN A 959 -15.60 -9.03 -19.46
C GLN A 959 -14.09 -9.13 -19.28
N THR A 960 -13.66 -10.11 -18.50
CA THR A 960 -12.27 -10.27 -18.14
C THR A 960 -11.79 -11.68 -18.39
N TRP A 961 -10.66 -11.80 -19.03
CA TRP A 961 -9.90 -13.04 -19.11
C TRP A 961 -8.89 -13.11 -17.96
N GLY A 962 -8.80 -14.27 -17.33
CA GLY A 962 -7.84 -14.51 -16.26
C GLY A 962 -8.36 -14.24 -14.86
N ASP A 963 -9.67 -14.20 -14.65
CA ASP A 963 -10.35 -13.96 -13.38
C ASP A 963 -9.79 -12.73 -12.59
N GLY A 964 -9.04 -11.89 -13.28
CA GLY A 964 -8.59 -10.60 -12.83
C GLY A 964 -9.72 -9.57 -12.84
N LEU A 965 -10.88 -9.94 -12.27
CA LEU A 965 -12.12 -9.19 -12.21
C LEU A 965 -11.97 -7.75 -11.69
N ASN A 966 -10.82 -7.43 -11.15
CA ASN A 966 -10.44 -6.11 -10.77
C ASN A 966 -8.99 -5.92 -11.19
N ASN A 967 -8.71 -4.86 -11.90
CA ASN A 967 -7.39 -4.44 -12.37
C ASN A 967 -6.31 -4.48 -11.29
N TRP A 968 -6.75 -4.39 -10.04
CA TRP A 968 -5.90 -4.32 -8.85
C TRP A 968 -5.63 -5.69 -8.21
N LYS A 969 -6.30 -6.77 -8.67
CA LYS A 969 -6.10 -8.13 -8.12
C LYS A 969 -4.99 -8.87 -8.86
N LEU A 970 -3.78 -8.38 -8.73
CA LEU A 970 -2.58 -8.93 -9.38
C LEU A 970 -2.37 -10.42 -9.12
N VAL A 971 -2.86 -10.94 -8.00
CA VAL A 971 -2.85 -12.38 -7.65
C VAL A 971 -3.72 -13.22 -8.56
N ARG A 972 -4.67 -12.57 -9.28
CA ARG A 972 -5.60 -13.26 -10.20
C ARG A 972 -5.21 -13.14 -11.66
N TYR A 973 -4.11 -12.44 -11.97
CA TYR A 973 -3.59 -12.43 -13.33
C TYR A 973 -3.20 -13.83 -13.76
N GLN A 974 -3.29 -14.12 -15.03
CA GLN A 974 -2.84 -15.40 -15.58
C GLN A 974 -1.38 -15.30 -16.02
N GLN A 975 -0.62 -16.35 -15.73
CA GLN A 975 0.73 -16.47 -16.25
C GLN A 975 0.68 -16.71 -17.75
N VAL A 976 1.39 -15.91 -18.52
CA VAL A 976 1.50 -16.02 -19.97
C VAL A 976 2.93 -16.32 -20.40
N GLN A 977 3.08 -16.92 -21.55
CA GLN A 977 4.36 -17.28 -22.12
C GLN A 977 4.46 -16.78 -23.56
N LEU A 978 5.47 -15.97 -23.88
CA LEU A 978 5.80 -15.63 -25.27
C LEU A 978 6.27 -16.88 -26.01
N THR A 979 5.61 -17.16 -27.13
CA THR A 979 5.92 -18.31 -28.01
C THR A 979 6.30 -17.83 -29.40
N ARG A 980 7.17 -18.57 -30.10
CA ARG A 980 7.64 -18.22 -31.46
C ARG A 980 6.78 -18.81 -32.54
#